data_ffe7f19bdc81c2743788249575822220
#
_entry.id   ffe7f19bdc81c2743788249575822220
#
_cell.length_a   1.000
_cell.length_b   1.000
_cell.length_c   1.000
_cell.angle_alpha   90.00
_cell.angle_beta   90.00
_cell.angle_gamma   90.00
#
_symmetry.space_group_name_H-M   'P 1'
#
loop_
_entity.id
_entity.type
_entity.pdbx_description
1 polymer ?
#
loop_
_entity_poly.entity_id
_entity_poly.type
_entity_poly.pdbx_seq_one_letter_code
_entity_poly.pdbx_strand_id
1 'polypeptide(L)'
;MDKKILSDVNVSGKKVLVRVDFNVPQDEAGHITDDNRMQAALPTIRYLLEHEAAVILMSHLGRPKGEVNLKYSLKPVAEHLAELLGKPVAFVPDCVGEAAETAAASLEAGQVLLLENLRFHKEEEKNDLGFAEKLSILADVYVNDGFGVSHRAHASVEGITHFLPSVAGFLLEKEIRFIGGAVHNPQHPFVAIIGGAKVSDKIGVITNLLGKVDKLLIGGGMANTFLAAQGIPMGKSLVETEKIEEAKRILAEAAANQVTFLLPVDLVMAKEFKADAEYEVQTLEKLNQDSMALDIGPATCQLYKDAVKNAKLVVWNGPMGVFEMDAFCKGTEAVAKAVAESGAVSIVGGGDSVAAVKKIRLEDKISHISTGGGASLEYLEGKVLPGVEALDNIRRHLIAGNWKMHKTVDEALDLAEGLVEETNGTENEVVIFPSFTALESVAEAIDGKAVGYGAQDLCWEDAGAYTGAVSGSQIADIGCEYVIVGHSERRTLFGETDEIVAKKIAAAYRNGLKPLLCVGETAAEREEGITETRIVAQLEKGLQGVDKEQASVLTVAYEPLWAIGTGNTATVKDAQIVCLLIRNTLEKLFGEAVARHIRVLYGGSVKEDNAGQFKTEGIDGVLVGGASLQVESFAKIVRSF
;
A
#
# COMPACT_ATOMS: atom_id res chain seq x y z
N MET A 1 -4.43 -2.44 -0.41
CA MET A 1 -4.11 -1.10 0.14
C MET A 1 -5.05 -0.82 1.29
N ASP A 2 -4.51 -0.51 2.46
CA ASP A 2 -5.30 -0.35 3.70
C ASP A 2 -5.79 1.09 3.94
N LYS A 3 -5.44 2.02 3.04
CA LYS A 3 -5.84 3.42 3.08
C LYS A 3 -7.15 3.67 2.33
N LYS A 4 -7.95 4.63 2.80
CA LYS A 4 -9.12 5.10 2.07
C LYS A 4 -8.71 5.73 0.75
N ILE A 5 -9.54 5.53 -0.27
CA ILE A 5 -9.41 6.17 -1.58
C ILE A 5 -10.58 7.13 -1.81
N LEU A 6 -10.46 7.94 -2.83
CA LEU A 6 -11.46 8.96 -3.16
C LEU A 6 -12.88 8.40 -3.32
N SER A 7 -13.05 7.20 -3.86
CA SER A 7 -14.36 6.56 -4.01
C SER A 7 -14.99 6.04 -2.69
N ASP A 8 -14.23 6.03 -1.58
CA ASP A 8 -14.74 5.60 -0.27
C ASP A 8 -15.42 6.75 0.50
N VAL A 9 -15.39 7.97 -0.03
CA VAL A 9 -15.94 9.14 0.63
C VAL A 9 -16.99 9.87 -0.23
N ASN A 10 -18.04 10.32 0.40
CA ASN A 10 -19.01 11.18 -0.29
C ASN A 10 -18.46 12.62 -0.37
N VAL A 11 -18.26 13.09 -1.60
CA VAL A 11 -17.72 14.44 -1.90
C VAL A 11 -18.76 15.41 -2.45
N SER A 12 -20.01 14.96 -2.70
CA SER A 12 -21.06 15.79 -3.28
C SER A 12 -21.38 16.98 -2.37
N GLY A 13 -21.35 18.18 -2.94
CA GLY A 13 -21.57 19.44 -2.25
C GLY A 13 -20.45 19.86 -1.28
N LYS A 14 -19.34 19.13 -1.22
CA LYS A 14 -18.19 19.43 -0.36
C LYS A 14 -17.11 20.21 -1.10
N LYS A 15 -16.33 20.98 -0.33
CA LYS A 15 -15.06 21.54 -0.77
C LYS A 15 -13.97 20.51 -0.56
N VAL A 16 -13.26 20.16 -1.61
CA VAL A 16 -12.21 19.13 -1.59
C VAL A 16 -10.88 19.75 -1.93
N LEU A 17 -9.94 19.70 -0.99
CA LEU A 17 -8.57 20.18 -1.17
C LEU A 17 -7.70 19.02 -1.68
N VAL A 18 -7.17 19.18 -2.89
CA VAL A 18 -6.39 18.13 -3.56
C VAL A 18 -4.93 18.52 -3.66
N ARG A 19 -4.05 17.72 -3.10
CA ARG A 19 -2.60 17.85 -3.29
C ARG A 19 -2.18 17.15 -4.57
N VAL A 20 -1.87 17.89 -5.59
CA VAL A 20 -1.36 17.41 -6.89
C VAL A 20 0.13 17.71 -7.05
N ASP A 21 0.82 17.00 -7.93
CA ASP A 21 2.21 17.29 -8.29
C ASP A 21 2.29 17.95 -9.67
N PHE A 22 2.03 19.25 -9.72
CA PHE A 22 2.14 20.07 -10.92
C PHE A 22 3.52 20.74 -11.06
N ASN A 23 4.56 20.10 -10.52
CA ASN A 23 5.95 20.50 -10.74
C ASN A 23 6.40 20.11 -12.15
N VAL A 24 5.86 20.80 -13.13
CA VAL A 24 6.07 20.58 -14.56
C VAL A 24 7.26 21.39 -15.09
N PRO A 25 8.01 20.90 -16.08
CA PRO A 25 9.07 21.66 -16.72
C PRO A 25 8.49 22.79 -17.59
N GLN A 26 9.17 23.93 -17.58
CA GLN A 26 8.79 25.12 -18.35
C GLN A 26 9.99 25.61 -19.15
N ASP A 27 9.76 26.22 -20.32
CA ASP A 27 10.74 26.94 -21.09
C ASP A 27 11.08 28.31 -20.44
N GLU A 28 11.99 29.06 -21.07
CA GLU A 28 12.39 30.40 -20.57
C GLU A 28 11.24 31.41 -20.63
N ALA A 29 10.23 31.19 -21.46
CA ALA A 29 9.02 32.02 -21.58
C ALA A 29 7.91 31.62 -20.60
N GLY A 30 8.11 30.53 -19.85
CA GLY A 30 7.13 30.00 -18.90
C GLY A 30 6.10 29.05 -19.48
N HIS A 31 6.24 28.62 -20.76
CA HIS A 31 5.35 27.64 -21.35
C HIS A 31 5.70 26.23 -20.83
N ILE A 32 4.68 25.45 -20.55
CA ILE A 32 4.83 24.06 -20.09
C ILE A 32 5.32 23.21 -21.27
N THR A 33 6.45 22.53 -21.09
CA THR A 33 7.07 21.69 -22.12
C THR A 33 6.72 20.20 -21.99
N ASP A 34 6.28 19.77 -20.82
CA ASP A 34 5.76 18.41 -20.54
C ASP A 34 4.67 18.51 -19.46
N ASP A 35 3.45 18.07 -19.78
CA ASP A 35 2.28 18.14 -18.91
C ASP A 35 1.84 16.77 -18.36
N ASN A 36 2.66 15.73 -18.51
CA ASN A 36 2.31 14.36 -18.10
C ASN A 36 1.82 14.25 -16.66
N ARG A 37 2.39 15.03 -15.73
CA ARG A 37 1.96 15.04 -14.33
C ARG A 37 0.56 15.65 -14.17
N MET A 38 0.23 16.65 -14.98
CA MET A 38 -1.11 17.23 -14.99
C MET A 38 -2.12 16.24 -15.57
N GLN A 39 -1.78 15.60 -16.70
CA GLN A 39 -2.62 14.57 -17.32
C GLN A 39 -2.90 13.40 -16.35
N ALA A 40 -1.90 12.99 -15.58
CA ALA A 40 -2.03 11.90 -14.60
C ALA A 40 -3.01 12.22 -13.46
N ALA A 41 -3.17 13.49 -13.07
CA ALA A 41 -4.08 13.93 -12.03
C ALA A 41 -5.51 14.20 -12.55
N LEU A 42 -5.73 14.30 -13.87
CA LEU A 42 -7.06 14.60 -14.44
C LEU A 42 -8.14 13.61 -14.02
N PRO A 43 -7.92 12.29 -13.91
CA PRO A 43 -8.95 11.36 -13.45
C PRO A 43 -9.52 11.72 -12.09
N THR A 44 -8.68 12.09 -11.12
CA THR A 44 -9.10 12.55 -9.78
C THR A 44 -9.91 13.83 -9.86
N ILE A 45 -9.43 14.82 -10.63
CA ILE A 45 -10.12 16.12 -10.75
C ILE A 45 -11.48 15.95 -11.45
N ARG A 46 -11.55 15.17 -12.54
CA ARG A 46 -12.80 14.92 -13.27
C ARG A 46 -13.82 14.16 -12.42
N TYR A 47 -13.39 13.15 -11.68
CA TYR A 47 -14.26 12.45 -10.74
C TYR A 47 -14.91 13.39 -9.74
N LEU A 48 -14.13 14.28 -9.12
CA LEU A 48 -14.61 15.26 -8.17
C LEU A 48 -15.66 16.20 -8.81
N LEU A 49 -15.39 16.67 -10.03
CA LEU A 49 -16.31 17.53 -10.77
C LEU A 49 -17.61 16.83 -11.18
N GLU A 50 -17.52 15.55 -11.57
CA GLU A 50 -18.68 14.70 -11.93
C GLU A 50 -19.54 14.40 -10.70
N HIS A 51 -18.94 14.41 -9.50
CA HIS A 51 -19.64 14.19 -8.22
C HIS A 51 -19.98 15.50 -7.49
N GLU A 52 -20.08 16.62 -8.23
CA GLU A 52 -20.55 17.91 -7.72
C GLU A 52 -19.73 18.45 -6.52
N ALA A 53 -18.42 18.17 -6.47
CA ALA A 53 -17.51 18.78 -5.52
C ALA A 53 -17.04 20.16 -5.99
N ALA A 54 -16.72 21.05 -5.05
CA ALA A 54 -15.93 22.26 -5.30
C ALA A 54 -14.45 21.89 -5.11
N VAL A 55 -13.64 22.01 -6.17
CA VAL A 55 -12.27 21.48 -6.20
C VAL A 55 -11.24 22.57 -5.97
N ILE A 56 -10.46 22.43 -4.90
CA ILE A 56 -9.35 23.33 -4.57
C ILE A 56 -8.05 22.55 -4.77
N LEU A 57 -7.23 22.99 -5.71
CA LEU A 57 -5.94 22.35 -6.03
C LEU A 57 -4.80 23.10 -5.36
N MET A 58 -3.87 22.36 -4.80
CA MET A 58 -2.63 22.90 -4.28
C MET A 58 -1.43 22.12 -4.78
N SER A 59 -0.37 22.81 -5.12
CA SER A 59 0.86 22.20 -5.65
C SER A 59 2.09 23.03 -5.30
N HIS A 60 3.25 22.50 -5.65
CA HIS A 60 4.50 23.23 -5.68
C HIS A 60 5.04 23.30 -7.11
N LEU A 61 5.88 24.28 -7.38
CA LEU A 61 6.65 24.41 -8.61
C LEU A 61 8.09 24.85 -8.27
N GLY A 62 9.07 24.08 -8.70
CA GLY A 62 10.49 24.39 -8.49
C GLY A 62 10.92 24.43 -7.02
N ARG A 63 11.95 25.25 -6.75
CA ARG A 63 12.56 25.41 -5.42
C ARG A 63 12.76 26.89 -5.07
N PRO A 64 11.70 27.64 -4.76
CA PRO A 64 11.76 29.08 -4.44
C PRO A 64 12.35 29.39 -3.06
N LYS A 65 12.62 28.36 -2.22
CA LYS A 65 13.29 28.48 -0.90
C LYS A 65 12.50 29.28 0.15
N GLY A 66 11.17 29.27 0.07
CA GLY A 66 10.30 29.96 1.03
C GLY A 66 10.16 31.46 0.75
N GLU A 67 10.39 31.89 -0.48
CA GLU A 67 10.26 33.27 -0.93
C GLU A 67 9.36 33.35 -2.17
N VAL A 68 8.60 34.42 -2.28
CA VAL A 68 7.77 34.66 -3.47
C VAL A 68 8.66 34.98 -4.66
N ASN A 69 8.64 34.11 -5.66
CA ASN A 69 9.37 34.26 -6.92
C ASN A 69 8.46 33.91 -8.09
N LEU A 70 8.03 34.91 -8.82
CA LEU A 70 7.05 34.77 -9.90
C LEU A 70 7.49 33.82 -11.03
N LYS A 71 8.78 33.53 -11.17
CA LYS A 71 9.28 32.47 -12.06
C LYS A 71 8.68 31.10 -11.71
N TYR A 72 8.32 30.91 -10.46
CA TYR A 72 7.73 29.68 -9.94
C TYR A 72 6.25 29.81 -9.62
N SER A 73 5.55 30.83 -10.18
CA SER A 73 4.12 30.98 -10.01
C SER A 73 3.36 29.87 -10.72
N LEU A 74 2.30 29.38 -10.09
CA LEU A 74 1.38 28.39 -10.67
C LEU A 74 0.34 29.00 -11.60
N LYS A 75 0.34 30.32 -11.83
CA LYS A 75 -0.62 30.96 -12.73
C LYS A 75 -0.61 30.38 -14.16
N PRO A 76 0.55 30.17 -14.83
CA PRO A 76 0.57 29.52 -16.15
C PRO A 76 0.04 28.07 -16.11
N VAL A 77 0.23 27.39 -14.97
CA VAL A 77 -0.31 26.03 -14.76
C VAL A 77 -1.83 26.06 -14.67
N ALA A 78 -2.42 27.06 -14.02
CA ALA A 78 -3.87 27.24 -13.97
C ALA A 78 -4.47 27.46 -15.37
N GLU A 79 -3.83 28.27 -16.19
CA GLU A 79 -4.24 28.56 -17.59
C GLU A 79 -4.20 27.27 -18.43
N HIS A 80 -3.10 26.50 -18.38
CA HIS A 80 -2.98 25.24 -19.10
C HIS A 80 -3.97 24.17 -18.57
N LEU A 81 -4.20 24.12 -17.27
CA LEU A 81 -5.18 23.20 -16.69
C LEU A 81 -6.61 23.50 -17.16
N ALA A 82 -6.95 24.77 -17.35
CA ALA A 82 -8.26 25.17 -17.90
C ALA A 82 -8.44 24.63 -19.33
N GLU A 83 -7.39 24.63 -20.16
CA GLU A 83 -7.41 24.03 -21.49
C GLU A 83 -7.62 22.50 -21.42
N LEU A 84 -6.90 21.81 -20.55
CA LEU A 84 -7.00 20.34 -20.38
C LEU A 84 -8.38 19.90 -19.86
N LEU A 85 -9.00 20.70 -19.00
CA LEU A 85 -10.34 20.42 -18.44
C LEU A 85 -11.46 20.88 -19.37
N GLY A 86 -11.21 21.81 -20.29
CA GLY A 86 -12.23 22.51 -21.08
C GLY A 86 -13.18 23.36 -20.21
N LYS A 87 -12.71 23.80 -19.06
CA LYS A 87 -13.47 24.59 -18.07
C LYS A 87 -12.58 25.67 -17.43
N PRO A 88 -13.15 26.81 -16.99
CA PRO A 88 -12.38 27.80 -16.25
C PRO A 88 -11.75 27.24 -14.97
N VAL A 89 -10.52 27.62 -14.70
CA VAL A 89 -9.81 27.37 -13.45
C VAL A 89 -9.50 28.72 -12.82
N ALA A 90 -10.10 29.00 -11.66
CA ALA A 90 -9.78 30.18 -10.88
C ALA A 90 -8.37 30.07 -10.30
N PHE A 91 -7.69 31.21 -10.14
CA PHE A 91 -6.37 31.27 -9.56
C PHE A 91 -6.33 32.33 -8.46
N VAL A 92 -5.67 32.06 -7.35
CA VAL A 92 -5.48 32.99 -6.24
C VAL A 92 -3.98 33.15 -5.96
N PRO A 93 -3.47 34.39 -5.72
CA PRO A 93 -2.03 34.67 -5.65
C PRO A 93 -1.37 34.29 -4.31
N ASP A 94 -2.05 33.55 -3.45
CA ASP A 94 -1.50 32.94 -2.24
C ASP A 94 -2.24 31.62 -1.95
N CYS A 95 -1.64 30.73 -1.14
CA CYS A 95 -2.26 29.48 -0.74
C CYS A 95 -2.91 29.50 0.65
N VAL A 96 -2.72 30.56 1.43
CA VAL A 96 -3.30 30.78 2.77
C VAL A 96 -3.71 32.25 2.95
N GLY A 97 -4.48 32.53 4.00
CA GLY A 97 -4.92 33.86 4.38
C GLY A 97 -6.15 34.36 3.63
N GLU A 98 -6.53 35.61 3.86
CA GLU A 98 -7.83 36.20 3.47
C GLU A 98 -8.18 36.00 1.99
N ALA A 99 -7.21 36.12 1.09
CA ALA A 99 -7.44 35.93 -0.36
C ALA A 99 -7.82 34.49 -0.69
N ALA A 100 -7.08 33.51 -0.14
CA ALA A 100 -7.36 32.08 -0.34
C ALA A 100 -8.69 31.68 0.31
N GLU A 101 -8.95 32.15 1.53
CA GLU A 101 -10.18 31.88 2.28
C GLU A 101 -11.41 32.43 1.56
N THR A 102 -11.33 33.68 1.07
CA THR A 102 -12.43 34.31 0.31
C THR A 102 -12.71 33.58 -1.00
N ALA A 103 -11.65 33.23 -1.74
CA ALA A 103 -11.78 32.46 -2.98
C ALA A 103 -12.36 31.06 -2.74
N ALA A 104 -11.90 30.35 -1.72
CA ALA A 104 -12.43 29.06 -1.33
C ALA A 104 -13.89 29.14 -0.82
N ALA A 105 -14.23 30.20 -0.05
CA ALA A 105 -15.60 30.41 0.46
C ALA A 105 -16.61 30.58 -0.67
N SER A 106 -16.23 31.34 -1.72
CA SER A 106 -17.08 31.63 -2.88
C SER A 106 -17.12 30.55 -3.96
N LEU A 107 -16.30 29.49 -3.82
CA LEU A 107 -16.22 28.40 -4.80
C LEU A 107 -17.48 27.52 -4.72
N GLU A 108 -18.13 27.31 -5.85
CA GLU A 108 -19.34 26.49 -5.98
C GLU A 108 -19.02 25.07 -6.51
N ALA A 109 -19.97 24.16 -6.32
CA ALA A 109 -19.89 22.80 -6.85
C ALA A 109 -19.61 22.81 -8.36
N GLY A 110 -18.70 21.95 -8.81
CA GLY A 110 -18.28 21.84 -10.22
C GLY A 110 -17.28 22.90 -10.68
N GLN A 111 -16.84 23.80 -9.80
CA GLN A 111 -15.79 24.80 -10.07
C GLN A 111 -14.42 24.32 -9.56
N VAL A 112 -13.36 24.89 -10.14
CA VAL A 112 -11.96 24.58 -9.81
C VAL A 112 -11.22 25.85 -9.45
N LEU A 113 -10.50 25.80 -8.32
CA LEU A 113 -9.57 26.83 -7.86
C LEU A 113 -8.17 26.24 -7.74
N LEU A 114 -7.16 26.87 -8.31
CA LEU A 114 -5.74 26.56 -8.07
C LEU A 114 -5.14 27.63 -7.17
N LEU A 115 -4.55 27.19 -6.05
CA LEU A 115 -3.79 28.04 -5.13
C LEU A 115 -2.39 28.33 -5.67
N GLU A 116 -1.76 29.42 -5.22
CA GLU A 116 -0.37 29.71 -5.55
C GLU A 116 0.61 28.71 -4.89
N ASN A 117 1.83 28.69 -5.37
CA ASN A 117 2.91 27.78 -5.01
C ASN A 117 3.13 27.67 -3.50
N LEU A 118 2.83 26.50 -2.94
CA LEU A 118 3.00 26.19 -1.52
C LEU A 118 4.41 26.51 -0.99
N ARG A 119 5.45 26.33 -1.83
CA ARG A 119 6.85 26.57 -1.47
C ARG A 119 7.27 28.04 -1.44
N PHE A 120 6.35 28.97 -1.68
CA PHE A 120 6.57 30.37 -1.33
C PHE A 120 6.57 30.56 0.18
N HIS A 121 6.01 29.60 0.93
CA HIS A 121 6.03 29.54 2.39
C HIS A 121 7.07 28.51 2.86
N LYS A 122 8.01 28.93 3.68
CA LYS A 122 9.07 28.07 4.26
C LYS A 122 8.51 27.02 5.23
N GLU A 123 7.31 27.24 5.72
CA GLU A 123 6.55 26.39 6.63
C GLU A 123 6.15 25.07 5.96
N GLU A 124 5.93 25.08 4.64
CA GLU A 124 5.56 23.90 3.85
C GLU A 124 6.58 22.76 3.99
N GLU A 125 7.86 23.05 3.69
CA GLU A 125 8.90 22.02 3.72
C GLU A 125 9.32 21.63 5.15
N LYS A 126 8.89 22.38 6.18
CA LYS A 126 9.14 22.10 7.59
C LYS A 126 8.04 21.28 8.26
N ASN A 127 6.99 20.95 7.52
CA ASN A 127 5.81 20.28 8.07
C ASN A 127 5.18 21.06 9.24
N ASP A 128 5.07 22.38 9.12
CA ASP A 128 4.53 23.23 10.17
C ASP A 128 3.03 23.04 10.32
N LEU A 129 2.58 22.60 11.50
CA LEU A 129 1.17 22.31 11.77
C LEU A 129 0.29 23.56 11.72
N GLY A 130 0.79 24.73 12.11
CA GLY A 130 0.02 25.98 12.03
C GLY A 130 -0.20 26.42 10.58
N PHE A 131 0.72 26.11 9.66
CA PHE A 131 0.52 26.30 8.22
C PHE A 131 -0.46 25.26 7.65
N ALA A 132 -0.33 24.00 8.07
CA ALA A 132 -1.26 22.93 7.70
C ALA A 132 -2.70 23.23 8.15
N GLU A 133 -2.89 23.75 9.37
CA GLU A 133 -4.19 24.20 9.87
C GLU A 133 -4.79 25.32 8.99
N LYS A 134 -3.97 26.30 8.56
CA LYS A 134 -4.45 27.35 7.64
C LYS A 134 -4.85 26.83 6.27
N LEU A 135 -4.22 25.79 5.78
CA LEU A 135 -4.65 25.12 4.55
C LEU A 135 -5.96 24.33 4.76
N SER A 136 -6.11 23.69 5.92
CA SER A 136 -7.27 22.82 6.20
C SER A 136 -8.60 23.58 6.29
N ILE A 137 -8.60 24.85 6.72
CA ILE A 137 -9.83 25.65 6.82
C ILE A 137 -10.48 25.95 5.45
N LEU A 138 -9.78 25.70 4.34
CA LEU A 138 -10.28 25.93 2.99
C LEU A 138 -11.25 24.85 2.51
N ALA A 139 -11.30 23.67 3.16
CA ALA A 139 -12.04 22.52 2.65
C ALA A 139 -12.60 21.59 3.74
N ASP A 140 -13.45 20.66 3.33
CA ASP A 140 -14.08 19.64 4.19
C ASP A 140 -13.37 18.28 4.13
N VAL A 141 -12.63 18.02 3.04
CA VAL A 141 -11.93 16.74 2.78
C VAL A 141 -10.59 17.03 2.09
N TYR A 142 -9.57 16.31 2.49
CA TYR A 142 -8.26 16.32 1.85
C TYR A 142 -8.05 15.08 0.97
N VAL A 143 -7.53 15.28 -0.23
CA VAL A 143 -7.15 14.23 -1.18
C VAL A 143 -5.67 14.37 -1.51
N ASN A 144 -4.87 13.36 -1.19
CA ASN A 144 -3.50 13.28 -1.68
C ASN A 144 -3.46 12.56 -3.03
N ASP A 145 -3.15 13.31 -4.09
CA ASP A 145 -2.93 12.78 -5.44
C ASP A 145 -1.51 13.06 -5.96
N GLY A 146 -0.63 13.50 -5.07
CA GLY A 146 0.75 13.88 -5.34
C GLY A 146 1.75 12.78 -4.94
N PHE A 147 1.79 11.64 -5.62
CA PHE A 147 2.72 10.55 -5.28
C PHE A 147 4.19 11.00 -5.26
N GLY A 148 4.61 11.82 -6.25
CA GLY A 148 5.99 12.30 -6.35
C GLY A 148 6.50 13.10 -5.15
N VAL A 149 5.61 13.58 -4.27
CA VAL A 149 5.97 14.30 -3.04
C VAL A 149 5.66 13.53 -1.76
N SER A 150 4.99 12.38 -1.86
CA SER A 150 4.54 11.60 -0.70
C SER A 150 5.65 10.96 0.13
N HIS A 151 6.91 10.95 -0.38
CA HIS A 151 8.09 10.50 0.37
C HIS A 151 8.61 11.54 1.38
N ARG A 152 7.99 12.73 1.46
CA ARG A 152 8.38 13.80 2.36
C ARG A 152 7.23 14.21 3.26
N ALA A 153 7.52 14.35 4.56
CA ALA A 153 6.60 14.95 5.50
C ALA A 153 6.60 16.48 5.31
N HIS A 154 5.70 16.98 4.45
CA HIS A 154 5.45 18.41 4.24
C HIS A 154 4.07 18.77 4.79
N ALA A 155 3.84 20.04 5.12
CA ALA A 155 2.59 20.51 5.71
C ALA A 155 1.36 20.19 4.84
N SER A 156 1.47 20.32 3.51
CA SER A 156 0.40 19.99 2.56
C SER A 156 0.28 18.50 2.23
N VAL A 157 1.16 17.64 2.76
CA VAL A 157 1.23 16.21 2.43
C VAL A 157 0.91 15.34 3.65
N GLU A 158 1.59 15.59 4.78
CA GLU A 158 1.41 14.87 6.03
C GLU A 158 0.69 15.73 7.08
N GLY A 159 1.19 16.95 7.37
CA GLY A 159 0.64 17.80 8.43
C GLY A 159 -0.86 18.09 8.30
N ILE A 160 -1.38 18.25 7.09
CA ILE A 160 -2.79 18.52 6.83
C ILE A 160 -3.73 17.38 7.24
N THR A 161 -3.24 16.15 7.26
CA THR A 161 -4.04 14.96 7.62
C THR A 161 -4.46 14.96 9.08
N HIS A 162 -3.83 15.77 9.93
CA HIS A 162 -4.24 15.95 11.33
C HIS A 162 -5.52 16.79 11.48
N PHE A 163 -5.96 17.46 10.43
CA PHE A 163 -7.06 18.42 10.49
C PHE A 163 -8.26 18.05 9.63
N LEU A 164 -8.08 17.22 8.60
CA LEU A 164 -9.12 16.84 7.64
C LEU A 164 -9.20 15.33 7.45
N PRO A 165 -10.41 14.78 7.18
CA PRO A 165 -10.54 13.45 6.61
C PRO A 165 -9.69 13.34 5.35
N SER A 166 -8.81 12.35 5.28
CA SER A 166 -7.69 12.31 4.33
C SER A 166 -7.67 11.01 3.54
N VAL A 167 -7.76 11.10 2.22
CA VAL A 167 -7.85 9.94 1.33
C VAL A 167 -6.88 10.03 0.15
N ALA A 168 -6.58 8.89 -0.47
CA ALA A 168 -5.79 8.85 -1.69
C ALA A 168 -6.64 9.21 -2.91
N GLY A 169 -6.11 10.07 -3.79
CA GLY A 169 -6.62 10.25 -5.14
C GLY A 169 -6.26 9.06 -6.04
N PHE A 170 -6.85 8.99 -7.22
CA PHE A 170 -6.69 7.83 -8.12
C PHE A 170 -5.27 7.66 -8.66
N LEU A 171 -4.50 8.75 -8.82
CA LEU A 171 -3.09 8.64 -9.19
C LEU A 171 -2.29 8.00 -8.06
N LEU A 172 -2.45 8.49 -6.83
CA LEU A 172 -1.77 7.94 -5.67
C LEU A 172 -2.18 6.48 -5.42
N GLU A 173 -3.47 6.15 -5.50
CA GLU A 173 -3.97 4.78 -5.41
C GLU A 173 -3.30 3.86 -6.42
N LYS A 174 -3.25 4.27 -7.69
CA LYS A 174 -2.64 3.50 -8.76
C LYS A 174 -1.15 3.23 -8.49
N GLU A 175 -0.39 4.24 -8.06
CA GLU A 175 1.02 4.10 -7.70
C GLU A 175 1.22 3.13 -6.54
N ILE A 176 0.44 3.26 -5.46
CA ILE A 176 0.53 2.36 -4.30
C ILE A 176 0.15 0.93 -4.70
N ARG A 177 -0.89 0.74 -5.51
CA ARG A 177 -1.34 -0.58 -5.95
C ARG A 177 -0.27 -1.30 -6.77
N PHE A 178 0.32 -0.62 -7.76
CA PHE A 178 1.32 -1.24 -8.63
C PHE A 178 2.67 -1.44 -7.91
N ILE A 179 3.24 -0.37 -7.34
CA ILE A 179 4.56 -0.45 -6.71
C ILE A 179 4.48 -1.19 -5.38
N GLY A 180 3.48 -0.89 -4.55
CA GLY A 180 3.25 -1.59 -3.29
C GLY A 180 2.98 -3.08 -3.50
N GLY A 181 2.17 -3.45 -4.50
CA GLY A 181 1.95 -4.84 -4.89
C GLY A 181 3.25 -5.57 -5.23
N ALA A 182 4.15 -4.91 -5.97
CA ALA A 182 5.47 -5.47 -6.30
C ALA A 182 6.39 -5.62 -5.08
N VAL A 183 6.26 -4.77 -4.07
CA VAL A 183 7.11 -4.79 -2.87
C VAL A 183 6.57 -5.76 -1.81
N HIS A 184 5.25 -5.82 -1.61
CA HIS A 184 4.65 -6.55 -0.48
C HIS A 184 4.11 -7.93 -0.86
N ASN A 185 3.55 -8.09 -2.07
CA ASN A 185 2.97 -9.36 -2.54
C ASN A 185 3.25 -9.59 -4.04
N PRO A 186 4.52 -9.78 -4.43
CA PRO A 186 4.89 -9.93 -5.83
C PRO A 186 4.35 -11.22 -6.45
N GLN A 187 3.94 -11.13 -7.72
CA GLN A 187 3.61 -12.31 -8.52
C GLN A 187 4.90 -12.90 -9.13
N HIS A 188 5.08 -14.20 -9.02
CA HIS A 188 6.25 -14.90 -9.54
C HIS A 188 5.96 -15.62 -10.88
N PRO A 189 6.93 -15.70 -11.82
CA PRO A 189 8.31 -15.18 -11.71
C PRO A 189 8.36 -13.64 -11.73
N PHE A 190 9.07 -13.06 -10.78
CA PHE A 190 9.31 -11.62 -10.67
C PHE A 190 10.72 -11.26 -11.18
N VAL A 191 10.79 -10.37 -12.14
CA VAL A 191 12.03 -9.86 -12.72
C VAL A 191 12.19 -8.37 -12.41
N ALA A 192 13.30 -8.00 -11.80
CA ALA A 192 13.65 -6.58 -11.67
C ALA A 192 14.80 -6.23 -12.62
N ILE A 193 14.71 -5.05 -13.25
CA ILE A 193 15.70 -4.50 -14.15
C ILE A 193 16.14 -3.16 -13.57
N ILE A 194 17.38 -3.08 -13.16
CA ILE A 194 17.94 -1.90 -12.50
C ILE A 194 19.13 -1.40 -13.31
N GLY A 195 19.01 -0.17 -13.78
CA GLY A 195 20.05 0.52 -14.54
C GLY A 195 20.41 1.88 -13.96
N GLY A 196 21.24 2.62 -14.67
CA GLY A 196 21.69 3.93 -14.30
C GLY A 196 23.21 4.03 -14.10
N ALA A 197 23.71 5.20 -13.70
CA ALA A 197 25.14 5.47 -13.67
C ALA A 197 25.85 4.85 -12.46
N LYS A 198 25.23 4.87 -11.26
CA LYS A 198 25.90 4.57 -9.99
C LYS A 198 25.17 3.51 -9.18
N VAL A 199 25.93 2.59 -8.59
CA VAL A 199 25.43 1.59 -7.62
C VAL A 199 24.93 2.28 -6.36
N SER A 200 25.68 3.31 -5.88
CA SER A 200 25.35 4.05 -4.67
C SER A 200 23.92 4.60 -4.63
N ASP A 201 23.37 4.96 -5.79
CA ASP A 201 22.03 5.53 -5.90
C ASP A 201 20.91 4.47 -5.81
N LYS A 202 21.23 3.18 -5.94
CA LYS A 202 20.29 2.07 -6.07
C LYS A 202 20.48 0.93 -5.08
N ILE A 203 21.48 1.03 -4.19
CA ILE A 203 21.78 -0.04 -3.22
C ILE A 203 20.56 -0.44 -2.41
N GLY A 204 19.80 0.53 -1.89
CA GLY A 204 18.60 0.28 -1.11
C GLY A 204 17.54 -0.51 -1.88
N VAL A 205 17.28 -0.12 -3.13
CA VAL A 205 16.34 -0.82 -4.02
C VAL A 205 16.82 -2.26 -4.29
N ILE A 206 18.08 -2.43 -4.66
CA ILE A 206 18.65 -3.75 -4.96
C ILE A 206 18.53 -4.67 -3.73
N THR A 207 18.97 -4.20 -2.57
CA THR A 207 18.95 -5.00 -1.33
C THR A 207 17.52 -5.39 -0.94
N ASN A 208 16.55 -4.48 -1.01
CA ASN A 208 15.16 -4.80 -0.70
C ASN A 208 14.54 -5.80 -1.69
N LEU A 209 14.93 -5.72 -2.96
CA LEU A 209 14.41 -6.61 -4.00
C LEU A 209 15.03 -8.01 -3.96
N LEU A 210 16.27 -8.19 -3.47
CA LEU A 210 16.95 -9.50 -3.42
C LEU A 210 16.17 -10.58 -2.65
N GLY A 211 15.34 -10.19 -1.69
CA GLY A 211 14.46 -11.13 -0.97
C GLY A 211 13.12 -11.42 -1.64
N LYS A 212 12.87 -10.87 -2.84
CA LYS A 212 11.53 -10.85 -3.47
C LYS A 212 11.55 -11.27 -4.94
N VAL A 213 12.66 -11.06 -5.65
CA VAL A 213 12.76 -11.31 -7.09
C VAL A 213 13.31 -12.71 -7.38
N ASP A 214 12.89 -13.27 -8.50
CA ASP A 214 13.50 -14.50 -9.05
C ASP A 214 14.72 -14.15 -9.91
N LYS A 215 14.69 -13.01 -10.59
CA LYS A 215 15.80 -12.53 -11.41
C LYS A 215 16.03 -11.05 -11.23
N LEU A 216 17.29 -10.64 -11.18
CA LEU A 216 17.72 -9.25 -11.14
C LEU A 216 18.69 -8.98 -12.29
N LEU A 217 18.34 -8.04 -13.17
CA LEU A 217 19.10 -7.64 -14.34
C LEU A 217 19.71 -6.26 -14.08
N ILE A 218 21.02 -6.15 -14.25
CA ILE A 218 21.75 -4.90 -13.99
C ILE A 218 22.32 -4.33 -15.29
N GLY A 219 22.07 -3.06 -15.55
CA GLY A 219 22.60 -2.34 -16.72
C GLY A 219 23.15 -0.96 -16.39
N GLY A 220 23.57 -0.25 -17.43
CA GLY A 220 24.15 1.08 -17.29
C GLY A 220 25.53 1.10 -16.64
N GLY A 221 25.99 2.28 -16.24
CA GLY A 221 27.30 2.47 -15.60
C GLY A 221 27.48 1.70 -14.31
N MET A 222 26.39 1.45 -13.56
CA MET A 222 26.44 0.64 -12.34
C MET A 222 26.84 -0.82 -12.60
N ALA A 223 26.54 -1.39 -13.76
CA ALA A 223 26.97 -2.74 -14.12
C ALA A 223 28.50 -2.86 -14.14
N ASN A 224 29.20 -1.79 -14.51
CA ASN A 224 30.66 -1.77 -14.54
C ASN A 224 31.26 -2.00 -13.14
N THR A 225 30.65 -1.46 -12.09
CA THR A 225 31.10 -1.66 -10.71
C THR A 225 30.91 -3.13 -10.28
N PHE A 226 29.81 -3.77 -10.66
CA PHE A 226 29.60 -5.20 -10.41
C PHE A 226 30.57 -6.08 -11.20
N LEU A 227 30.85 -5.76 -12.46
CA LEU A 227 31.84 -6.46 -13.29
C LEU A 227 33.26 -6.31 -12.72
N ALA A 228 33.62 -5.08 -12.28
CA ALA A 228 34.89 -4.85 -11.58
C ALA A 228 34.97 -5.64 -10.26
N ALA A 229 33.87 -5.80 -9.52
CA ALA A 229 33.81 -6.62 -8.31
C ALA A 229 34.04 -8.12 -8.61
N GLN A 230 33.75 -8.58 -9.83
CA GLN A 230 34.09 -9.93 -10.32
C GLN A 230 35.54 -10.02 -10.85
N GLY A 231 36.30 -8.94 -10.82
CA GLY A 231 37.70 -8.90 -11.26
C GLY A 231 37.89 -8.59 -12.73
N ILE A 232 36.86 -8.12 -13.45
CA ILE A 232 36.94 -7.73 -14.86
C ILE A 232 37.50 -6.32 -14.96
N PRO A 233 38.61 -6.09 -15.68
CA PRO A 233 39.18 -4.78 -15.86
C PRO A 233 38.31 -3.94 -16.81
N MET A 234 37.75 -2.84 -16.32
CA MET A 234 36.73 -2.04 -17.01
C MET A 234 37.28 -0.86 -17.82
N GLY A 235 38.62 -0.76 -17.97
CA GLY A 235 39.26 0.34 -18.73
C GLY A 235 38.92 1.72 -18.18
N LYS A 236 38.48 2.63 -19.07
CA LYS A 236 38.06 4.00 -18.73
C LYS A 236 36.59 4.10 -18.31
N SER A 237 35.88 2.97 -18.20
CA SER A 237 34.47 2.95 -17.80
C SER A 237 34.25 3.55 -16.40
N LEU A 238 33.11 4.14 -16.18
CA LEU A 238 32.70 4.61 -14.86
C LEU A 238 32.62 3.41 -13.89
N VAL A 239 33.41 3.43 -12.83
CA VAL A 239 33.42 2.42 -11.75
C VAL A 239 33.49 3.16 -10.41
N GLU A 240 32.55 2.85 -9.51
CA GLU A 240 32.62 3.31 -8.11
C GLU A 240 33.54 2.38 -7.31
N THR A 241 34.84 2.69 -7.29
CA THR A 241 35.85 1.83 -6.66
C THR A 241 35.62 1.61 -5.17
N GLU A 242 35.10 2.60 -4.47
CA GLU A 242 34.70 2.55 -3.06
C GLU A 242 33.46 1.65 -2.81
N LYS A 243 32.74 1.25 -3.87
CA LYS A 243 31.56 0.39 -3.80
C LYS A 243 31.81 -1.06 -4.23
N ILE A 244 33.03 -1.40 -4.58
CA ILE A 244 33.40 -2.77 -5.04
C ILE A 244 33.09 -3.82 -3.95
N GLU A 245 33.45 -3.58 -2.69
CA GLU A 245 33.15 -4.51 -1.61
C GLU A 245 31.65 -4.64 -1.33
N GLU A 246 30.91 -3.56 -1.46
CA GLU A 246 29.45 -3.57 -1.38
C GLU A 246 28.84 -4.38 -2.54
N ALA A 247 29.32 -4.21 -3.76
CA ALA A 247 28.88 -4.96 -4.93
C ALA A 247 29.16 -6.48 -4.75
N LYS A 248 30.31 -6.87 -4.18
CA LYS A 248 30.62 -8.28 -3.84
C LYS A 248 29.62 -8.84 -2.82
N ARG A 249 29.28 -8.04 -1.79
CA ARG A 249 28.30 -8.44 -0.77
C ARG A 249 26.93 -8.69 -1.39
N ILE A 250 26.47 -7.79 -2.27
CA ILE A 250 25.20 -7.91 -2.99
C ILE A 250 25.18 -9.17 -3.86
N LEU A 251 26.26 -9.48 -4.60
CA LEU A 251 26.37 -10.70 -5.41
C LEU A 251 26.31 -11.97 -4.54
N ALA A 252 26.96 -11.96 -3.38
CA ALA A 252 26.93 -13.08 -2.44
C ALA A 252 25.52 -13.27 -1.83
N GLU A 253 24.85 -12.19 -1.49
CA GLU A 253 23.49 -12.19 -0.97
C GLU A 253 22.49 -12.69 -2.02
N ALA A 254 22.62 -12.27 -3.29
CA ALA A 254 21.81 -12.78 -4.39
C ALA A 254 21.96 -14.31 -4.53
N ALA A 255 23.19 -14.82 -4.46
CA ALA A 255 23.46 -16.25 -4.52
C ALA A 255 22.84 -17.00 -3.32
N ALA A 256 22.93 -16.45 -2.10
CA ALA A 256 22.34 -17.02 -0.89
C ALA A 256 20.80 -17.08 -0.97
N ASN A 257 20.17 -16.08 -1.58
CA ASN A 257 18.71 -16.01 -1.79
C ASN A 257 18.26 -16.74 -3.07
N GLN A 258 19.14 -17.42 -3.79
CA GLN A 258 18.85 -18.14 -5.04
C GLN A 258 18.32 -17.25 -6.16
N VAL A 259 18.65 -15.95 -6.13
CA VAL A 259 18.28 -14.98 -7.16
C VAL A 259 19.21 -15.14 -8.36
N THR A 260 18.64 -15.26 -9.56
CA THR A 260 19.40 -15.20 -10.80
C THR A 260 19.85 -13.77 -11.08
N PHE A 261 21.10 -13.45 -10.72
CA PHE A 261 21.68 -12.12 -10.90
C PHE A 261 22.40 -12.04 -12.25
N LEU A 262 21.85 -11.25 -13.19
CA LEU A 262 22.36 -11.14 -14.55
C LEU A 262 23.13 -9.82 -14.75
N LEU A 263 24.37 -9.94 -15.20
CA LEU A 263 25.22 -8.84 -15.62
C LEU A 263 25.43 -8.89 -17.14
N PRO A 264 25.81 -7.76 -17.77
CA PRO A 264 26.17 -7.76 -19.18
C PRO A 264 27.27 -8.78 -19.51
N VAL A 265 27.12 -9.47 -20.63
CA VAL A 265 28.12 -10.42 -21.18
C VAL A 265 28.90 -9.82 -22.34
N ASP A 266 28.42 -8.74 -22.92
CA ASP A 266 29.08 -7.89 -23.91
C ASP A 266 28.69 -6.43 -23.71
N LEU A 267 29.55 -5.52 -24.14
CA LEU A 267 29.42 -4.08 -23.95
C LEU A 267 29.70 -3.33 -25.24
N VAL A 268 29.04 -2.19 -25.41
CA VAL A 268 29.35 -1.20 -26.45
C VAL A 268 30.42 -0.27 -25.90
N MET A 269 31.64 -0.40 -26.40
CA MET A 269 32.82 0.32 -25.93
C MET A 269 33.20 1.45 -26.88
N ALA A 270 33.43 2.65 -26.35
CA ALA A 270 33.89 3.81 -27.09
C ALA A 270 35.09 4.47 -26.41
N LYS A 271 35.95 5.13 -27.20
CA LYS A 271 37.14 5.83 -26.67
C LYS A 271 36.80 7.18 -26.05
N GLU A 272 35.70 7.79 -26.47
CA GLU A 272 35.28 9.12 -26.09
C GLU A 272 33.79 9.13 -25.69
N PHE A 273 33.44 9.98 -24.73
CA PHE A 273 32.04 10.21 -24.34
C PHE A 273 31.42 11.30 -25.23
N LYS A 274 31.00 10.90 -26.44
CA LYS A 274 30.40 11.77 -27.46
C LYS A 274 29.33 11.03 -28.23
N ALA A 275 28.31 11.74 -28.72
CA ALA A 275 27.21 11.17 -29.48
C ALA A 275 27.64 10.55 -30.83
N ASP A 276 28.71 11.04 -31.41
CA ASP A 276 29.32 10.61 -32.70
C ASP A 276 30.61 9.79 -32.49
N ALA A 277 30.90 9.32 -31.30
CA ALA A 277 32.07 8.51 -31.02
C ALA A 277 32.02 7.17 -31.77
N GLU A 278 33.16 6.78 -32.35
CA GLU A 278 33.35 5.44 -32.88
C GLU A 278 33.28 4.42 -31.71
N TYR A 279 32.51 3.35 -31.93
CA TYR A 279 32.31 2.32 -30.92
C TYR A 279 32.47 0.91 -31.50
N GLU A 280 32.75 -0.03 -30.63
CA GLU A 280 32.87 -1.44 -30.95
C GLU A 280 32.14 -2.29 -29.88
N VAL A 281 31.46 -3.35 -30.31
CA VAL A 281 30.89 -4.34 -29.39
C VAL A 281 31.99 -5.31 -28.98
N GLN A 282 32.22 -5.41 -27.66
CA GLN A 282 33.29 -6.24 -27.11
C GLN A 282 32.76 -7.19 -26.02
N THR A 283 33.29 -8.42 -26.02
CA THR A 283 33.03 -9.39 -24.93
C THR A 283 33.89 -9.06 -23.71
N LEU A 284 33.45 -9.47 -22.52
CA LEU A 284 34.14 -9.16 -21.25
C LEU A 284 35.59 -9.66 -21.19
N GLU A 285 35.95 -10.70 -21.96
CA GLU A 285 37.31 -11.24 -22.04
C GLU A 285 38.28 -10.37 -22.81
N LYS A 286 37.77 -9.45 -23.66
CA LYS A 286 38.58 -8.67 -24.61
C LYS A 286 38.27 -7.18 -24.56
N LEU A 287 37.95 -6.64 -23.38
CA LEU A 287 37.67 -5.22 -23.24
C LEU A 287 38.92 -4.37 -23.46
N ASN A 288 38.79 -3.39 -24.35
CA ASN A 288 39.86 -2.42 -24.60
C ASN A 288 39.98 -1.46 -23.42
N GLN A 289 41.15 -1.46 -22.78
CA GLN A 289 41.41 -0.68 -21.57
C GLN A 289 41.50 0.85 -21.82
N ASP A 290 41.63 1.26 -23.09
CA ASP A 290 41.59 2.68 -23.50
C ASP A 290 40.17 3.18 -23.80
N SER A 291 39.17 2.32 -23.69
CA SER A 291 37.76 2.60 -23.97
C SER A 291 36.89 2.52 -22.72
N MET A 292 35.68 3.07 -22.82
CA MET A 292 34.67 3.06 -21.77
C MET A 292 33.37 2.41 -22.28
N ALA A 293 32.68 1.69 -21.42
CA ALA A 293 31.38 1.10 -21.69
C ALA A 293 30.29 2.18 -21.66
N LEU A 294 29.53 2.31 -22.74
CA LEU A 294 28.46 3.31 -22.88
C LEU A 294 27.08 2.68 -23.09
N ASP A 295 26.99 1.39 -23.45
CA ASP A 295 25.73 0.64 -23.52
C ASP A 295 26.01 -0.88 -23.35
N ILE A 296 24.95 -1.65 -23.15
CA ILE A 296 25.01 -3.11 -23.22
C ILE A 296 25.05 -3.59 -24.68
N GLY A 297 25.74 -4.71 -24.91
CA GLY A 297 25.85 -5.29 -26.24
C GLY A 297 24.65 -6.15 -26.66
N PRO A 298 24.61 -6.58 -27.94
CA PRO A 298 23.50 -7.37 -28.49
C PRO A 298 23.28 -8.72 -27.81
N ALA A 299 24.35 -9.40 -27.36
CA ALA A 299 24.22 -10.67 -26.65
C ALA A 299 23.57 -10.47 -25.28
N THR A 300 23.90 -9.38 -24.58
CA THR A 300 23.25 -8.98 -23.33
C THR A 300 21.78 -8.62 -23.57
N CYS A 301 21.46 -7.88 -24.63
CA CYS A 301 20.07 -7.59 -25.01
C CYS A 301 19.25 -8.87 -25.18
N GLN A 302 19.80 -9.89 -25.85
CA GLN A 302 19.11 -11.16 -26.03
C GLN A 302 18.96 -11.91 -24.71
N LEU A 303 19.99 -11.94 -23.87
CA LEU A 303 19.97 -12.54 -22.54
C LEU A 303 18.85 -11.91 -21.67
N TYR A 304 18.73 -10.59 -21.67
CA TYR A 304 17.72 -9.87 -20.89
C TYR A 304 16.31 -10.08 -21.45
N LYS A 305 16.17 -10.12 -22.77
CA LYS A 305 14.89 -10.46 -23.43
C LYS A 305 14.42 -11.87 -23.00
N ASP A 306 15.32 -12.86 -23.00
CA ASP A 306 14.98 -14.23 -22.58
C ASP A 306 14.65 -14.31 -21.07
N ALA A 307 15.29 -13.46 -20.26
CA ALA A 307 15.03 -13.39 -18.83
C ALA A 307 13.63 -12.90 -18.49
N VAL A 308 13.07 -11.94 -19.24
CA VAL A 308 11.74 -11.36 -18.98
C VAL A 308 10.58 -12.11 -19.65
N LYS A 309 10.86 -12.96 -20.66
CA LYS A 309 9.86 -13.59 -21.52
C LYS A 309 8.72 -14.32 -20.80
N ASN A 310 9.01 -14.94 -19.66
CA ASN A 310 8.03 -15.71 -18.88
C ASN A 310 7.73 -15.06 -17.53
N ALA A 311 8.09 -13.79 -17.34
CA ALA A 311 7.79 -13.07 -16.12
C ALA A 311 6.27 -12.88 -15.94
N LYS A 312 5.83 -12.87 -14.68
CA LYS A 312 4.48 -12.41 -14.31
C LYS A 312 4.50 -10.96 -13.87
N LEU A 313 5.63 -10.53 -13.28
CA LEU A 313 5.86 -9.16 -12.85
C LEU A 313 7.23 -8.70 -13.33
N VAL A 314 7.28 -7.48 -13.88
CA VAL A 314 8.53 -6.80 -14.23
C VAL A 314 8.54 -5.41 -13.61
N VAL A 315 9.59 -5.10 -12.85
CA VAL A 315 9.87 -3.73 -12.40
C VAL A 315 11.13 -3.25 -13.08
N TRP A 316 11.07 -2.11 -13.76
CA TRP A 316 12.21 -1.53 -14.47
C TRP A 316 12.47 -0.10 -14.02
N ASN A 317 13.69 0.18 -13.58
CA ASN A 317 14.14 1.51 -13.18
C ASN A 317 15.60 1.78 -13.61
N GLY A 318 15.78 2.73 -14.50
CA GLY A 318 17.07 3.20 -15.00
C GLY A 318 17.48 2.60 -16.35
N PRO A 319 18.20 3.40 -17.19
CA PRO A 319 18.61 3.00 -18.52
C PRO A 319 19.76 1.99 -18.51
N MET A 320 19.93 1.27 -19.62
CA MET A 320 20.98 0.25 -19.79
C MET A 320 22.27 0.84 -20.36
N GLY A 321 22.23 2.05 -20.88
CA GLY A 321 23.35 2.78 -21.46
C GLY A 321 23.09 4.29 -21.46
N VAL A 322 23.92 5.04 -22.19
CA VAL A 322 23.77 6.49 -22.38
C VAL A 322 22.69 6.76 -23.44
N PHE A 323 21.44 6.51 -23.06
CA PHE A 323 20.29 6.45 -24.00
C PHE A 323 19.96 7.80 -24.67
N GLU A 324 20.45 8.90 -24.14
CA GLU A 324 20.33 10.24 -24.73
C GLU A 324 21.10 10.36 -26.05
N MET A 325 22.13 9.52 -26.21
CA MET A 325 22.93 9.43 -27.43
C MET A 325 22.44 8.28 -28.32
N ASP A 326 22.01 8.57 -29.53
CA ASP A 326 21.42 7.55 -30.45
C ASP A 326 22.36 6.35 -30.74
N ALA A 327 23.68 6.55 -30.64
CA ALA A 327 24.66 5.47 -30.79
C ALA A 327 24.62 4.47 -29.61
N PHE A 328 24.20 4.90 -28.42
CA PHE A 328 24.27 4.16 -27.15
C PHE A 328 22.92 3.96 -26.48
N CYS A 329 21.81 4.04 -27.23
CA CYS A 329 20.46 3.85 -26.73
C CYS A 329 19.88 2.47 -27.02
N LYS A 330 20.54 1.66 -27.83
CA LYS A 330 20.00 0.40 -28.36
C LYS A 330 19.74 -0.65 -27.28
N GLY A 331 20.58 -0.70 -26.25
CA GLY A 331 20.39 -1.57 -25.10
C GLY A 331 19.11 -1.21 -24.32
N THR A 332 18.90 0.06 -24.06
CA THR A 332 17.70 0.56 -23.37
C THR A 332 16.43 0.32 -24.20
N GLU A 333 16.49 0.58 -25.52
CA GLU A 333 15.37 0.32 -26.43
C GLU A 333 15.03 -1.18 -26.53
N ALA A 334 16.05 -2.05 -26.53
CA ALA A 334 15.84 -3.50 -26.59
C ALA A 334 15.14 -4.01 -25.32
N VAL A 335 15.55 -3.51 -24.15
CA VAL A 335 14.92 -3.83 -22.86
C VAL A 335 13.47 -3.30 -22.84
N ALA A 336 13.23 -2.06 -23.27
CA ALA A 336 11.88 -1.50 -23.32
C ALA A 336 10.94 -2.35 -24.21
N LYS A 337 11.41 -2.80 -25.37
CA LYS A 337 10.65 -3.71 -26.25
C LYS A 337 10.40 -5.07 -25.58
N ALA A 338 11.42 -5.64 -24.93
CA ALA A 338 11.30 -6.92 -24.24
C ALA A 338 10.27 -6.86 -23.11
N VAL A 339 10.26 -5.79 -22.32
CA VAL A 339 9.28 -5.55 -21.25
C VAL A 339 7.87 -5.39 -21.83
N ALA A 340 7.71 -4.58 -22.86
CA ALA A 340 6.41 -4.35 -23.52
C ALA A 340 5.83 -5.62 -24.20
N GLU A 341 6.69 -6.54 -24.62
CA GLU A 341 6.30 -7.80 -25.29
C GLU A 341 6.17 -8.99 -24.33
N SER A 342 6.56 -8.83 -23.06
CA SER A 342 6.61 -9.93 -22.09
C SER A 342 5.24 -10.48 -21.68
N GLY A 343 4.18 -9.67 -21.78
CA GLY A 343 2.85 -9.99 -21.25
C GLY A 343 2.74 -9.99 -19.72
N ALA A 344 3.82 -9.59 -19.03
CA ALA A 344 3.84 -9.43 -17.59
C ALA A 344 3.14 -8.14 -17.15
N VAL A 345 2.72 -8.09 -15.88
CA VAL A 345 2.45 -6.80 -15.23
C VAL A 345 3.76 -6.03 -15.20
N SER A 346 3.84 -4.91 -15.91
CA SER A 346 5.07 -4.13 -16.09
C SER A 346 4.96 -2.77 -15.41
N ILE A 347 5.94 -2.46 -14.56
CA ILE A 347 6.05 -1.20 -13.83
C ILE A 347 7.36 -0.54 -14.26
N VAL A 348 7.27 0.66 -14.85
CA VAL A 348 8.43 1.43 -15.30
C VAL A 348 8.50 2.72 -14.48
N GLY A 349 9.63 2.93 -13.82
CA GLY A 349 9.90 4.12 -13.03
C GLY A 349 11.25 4.75 -13.38
N GLY A 350 11.44 6.01 -12.95
CA GLY A 350 12.63 6.80 -13.28
C GLY A 350 12.52 7.54 -14.62
N GLY A 351 12.89 8.81 -14.61
CA GLY A 351 12.71 9.71 -15.76
C GLY A 351 13.28 9.16 -17.06
N ASP A 352 14.48 8.60 -16.99
CA ASP A 352 15.21 8.10 -18.17
C ASP A 352 14.54 6.85 -18.79
N SER A 353 14.10 5.90 -17.95
CA SER A 353 13.38 4.71 -18.42
C SER A 353 12.04 5.07 -19.05
N VAL A 354 11.32 6.02 -18.44
CA VAL A 354 10.06 6.55 -18.98
C VAL A 354 10.29 7.27 -20.31
N ALA A 355 11.33 8.10 -20.40
CA ALA A 355 11.70 8.78 -21.65
C ALA A 355 12.06 7.79 -22.75
N ALA A 356 12.76 6.69 -22.42
CA ALA A 356 13.08 5.64 -23.38
C ALA A 356 11.82 4.93 -23.90
N VAL A 357 10.86 4.59 -23.03
CA VAL A 357 9.58 3.98 -23.44
C VAL A 357 8.81 4.92 -24.38
N LYS A 358 8.75 6.22 -24.06
CA LYS A 358 8.11 7.24 -24.89
C LYS A 358 8.79 7.42 -26.23
N LYS A 359 10.13 7.46 -26.27
CA LYS A 359 10.92 7.60 -27.50
C LYS A 359 10.53 6.54 -28.54
N ILE A 360 10.23 5.31 -28.09
CA ILE A 360 9.84 4.20 -28.97
C ILE A 360 8.33 3.95 -29.04
N ARG A 361 7.52 4.81 -28.41
CA ARG A 361 6.04 4.79 -28.44
C ARG A 361 5.44 3.47 -27.97
N LEU A 362 5.87 2.99 -26.80
CA LEU A 362 5.38 1.75 -26.19
C LEU A 362 4.66 1.98 -24.86
N GLU A 363 4.27 3.21 -24.53
CA GLU A 363 3.59 3.58 -23.29
C GLU A 363 2.32 2.74 -23.06
N ASP A 364 1.52 2.57 -24.10
CA ASP A 364 0.25 1.83 -24.04
C ASP A 364 0.42 0.32 -23.78
N LYS A 365 1.65 -0.19 -23.89
CA LYS A 365 1.98 -1.59 -23.62
C LYS A 365 2.57 -1.82 -22.24
N ILE A 366 2.78 -0.77 -21.45
CA ILE A 366 3.27 -0.82 -20.09
C ILE A 366 2.08 -0.73 -19.12
N SER A 367 1.98 -1.66 -18.19
CA SER A 367 0.86 -1.69 -17.25
C SER A 367 0.81 -0.46 -16.34
N HIS A 368 1.98 0.04 -15.91
CA HIS A 368 2.10 1.24 -15.10
C HIS A 368 3.40 1.99 -15.36
N ILE A 369 3.28 3.27 -15.70
CA ILE A 369 4.40 4.21 -15.77
C ILE A 369 4.32 5.12 -14.56
N SER A 370 5.27 4.99 -13.64
CA SER A 370 5.28 5.77 -12.41
C SER A 370 5.67 7.23 -12.65
N THR A 371 4.91 8.12 -12.02
CA THR A 371 5.17 9.56 -12.01
C THR A 371 6.04 10.01 -10.83
N GLY A 372 6.32 9.09 -9.90
CA GLY A 372 6.83 9.39 -8.56
C GLY A 372 8.32 9.73 -8.46
N GLY A 373 9.13 9.40 -9.46
CA GLY A 373 10.58 9.66 -9.41
C GLY A 373 11.25 9.14 -8.14
N GLY A 374 11.68 10.05 -7.24
CA GLY A 374 12.29 9.70 -5.96
C GLY A 374 11.37 8.91 -5.03
N ALA A 375 10.09 9.24 -4.99
CA ALA A 375 9.12 8.53 -4.17
C ALA A 375 8.98 7.05 -4.59
N SER A 376 9.01 6.78 -5.90
CA SER A 376 8.98 5.41 -6.43
C SER A 376 10.20 4.59 -5.99
N LEU A 377 11.39 5.23 -5.98
CA LEU A 377 12.62 4.58 -5.53
C LEU A 377 12.56 4.27 -4.03
N GLU A 378 12.19 5.25 -3.21
CA GLU A 378 12.08 5.04 -1.77
C GLU A 378 11.03 3.98 -1.42
N TYR A 379 9.93 3.92 -2.16
CA TYR A 379 8.91 2.89 -1.97
C TYR A 379 9.42 1.50 -2.38
N LEU A 380 10.17 1.40 -3.49
CA LEU A 380 10.85 0.16 -3.90
C LEU A 380 11.97 -0.26 -2.92
N GLU A 381 12.55 0.67 -2.18
CA GLU A 381 13.46 0.38 -1.05
C GLU A 381 12.73 -0.20 0.18
N GLY A 382 11.40 -0.24 0.18
CA GLY A 382 10.58 -0.68 1.31
C GLY A 382 10.40 0.39 2.39
N LYS A 383 10.71 1.65 2.09
CA LYS A 383 10.51 2.75 3.04
C LYS A 383 9.03 3.12 3.14
N VAL A 384 8.61 3.44 4.34
CA VAL A 384 7.31 4.05 4.59
C VAL A 384 7.29 5.46 3.99
N LEU A 385 6.27 5.77 3.22
CA LEU A 385 6.07 7.10 2.65
C LEU A 385 5.15 7.92 3.56
N PRO A 386 5.62 9.02 4.19
CA PRO A 386 4.83 9.80 5.14
C PRO A 386 3.47 10.25 4.59
N GLY A 387 3.42 10.72 3.34
CA GLY A 387 2.19 11.19 2.72
C GLY A 387 1.20 10.07 2.34
N VAL A 388 1.60 8.81 2.44
CA VAL A 388 0.72 7.65 2.31
C VAL A 388 0.29 7.17 3.69
N GLU A 389 1.25 7.04 4.60
CA GLU A 389 1.00 6.54 5.96
C GLU A 389 0.01 7.41 6.73
N ALA A 390 0.07 8.72 6.54
CA ALA A 390 -0.79 9.69 7.21
C ALA A 390 -2.26 9.68 6.73
N LEU A 391 -2.58 9.03 5.60
CA LEU A 391 -3.97 8.94 5.13
C LEU A 391 -4.83 8.04 6.02
N ASP A 392 -6.13 8.29 6.05
CA ASP A 392 -7.09 7.48 6.79
C ASP A 392 -7.05 6.01 6.36
N ASN A 393 -7.11 5.12 7.32
CA ASN A 393 -7.26 3.70 7.03
C ASN A 393 -8.69 3.38 6.62
N ILE A 394 -8.84 2.48 5.65
CA ILE A 394 -10.17 2.01 5.22
C ILE A 394 -10.84 1.15 6.28
N ARG A 395 -10.03 0.43 7.06
CA ARG A 395 -10.48 -0.42 8.15
C ARG A 395 -9.95 0.12 9.48
N ARG A 396 -10.87 0.33 10.42
CA ARG A 396 -10.51 0.57 11.81
C ARG A 396 -10.03 -0.74 12.43
N HIS A 397 -8.94 -0.71 13.21
CA HIS A 397 -8.50 -1.92 13.91
C HIS A 397 -9.58 -2.41 14.86
N LEU A 398 -9.80 -3.73 14.88
CA LEU A 398 -10.74 -4.38 15.80
C LEU A 398 -9.98 -5.19 16.84
N ILE A 399 -10.13 -4.82 18.10
CA ILE A 399 -9.56 -5.52 19.24
C ILE A 399 -10.69 -6.28 19.93
N ALA A 400 -10.78 -7.56 19.62
CA ALA A 400 -11.86 -8.45 20.06
C ALA A 400 -11.44 -9.29 21.26
N GLY A 401 -12.17 -9.21 22.35
CA GLY A 401 -11.90 -9.96 23.59
C GLY A 401 -12.87 -11.14 23.76
N ASN A 402 -12.46 -12.35 23.44
CA ASN A 402 -13.24 -13.57 23.68
C ASN A 402 -13.02 -14.08 25.11
N TRP A 403 -14.00 -13.88 25.98
CA TRP A 403 -13.90 -14.30 27.38
C TRP A 403 -14.11 -15.80 27.58
N LYS A 404 -14.54 -16.49 26.53
CA LYS A 404 -14.79 -17.93 26.57
C LYS A 404 -15.74 -18.31 27.73
N MET A 405 -15.49 -19.43 28.39
CA MET A 405 -16.29 -19.89 29.53
C MET A 405 -15.70 -19.38 30.86
N HIS A 406 -15.58 -18.07 31.01
CA HIS A 406 -15.08 -17.40 32.20
C HIS A 406 -16.01 -16.28 32.65
N LYS A 407 -15.88 -15.91 33.93
CA LYS A 407 -16.58 -14.82 34.63
C LYS A 407 -18.04 -15.17 34.97
N THR A 408 -18.35 -14.96 36.25
CA THR A 408 -19.73 -14.83 36.74
C THR A 408 -20.30 -13.49 36.30
N VAL A 409 -21.59 -13.23 36.56
CA VAL A 409 -22.22 -11.97 36.15
C VAL A 409 -21.52 -10.77 36.77
N ASP A 410 -21.28 -10.79 38.10
CA ASP A 410 -20.63 -9.67 38.82
C ASP A 410 -19.19 -9.45 38.33
N GLU A 411 -18.40 -10.52 38.15
CA GLU A 411 -17.04 -10.42 37.61
C GLU A 411 -17.01 -9.92 36.14
N ALA A 412 -18.05 -10.21 35.38
CA ALA A 412 -18.19 -9.76 34.00
C ALA A 412 -18.54 -8.27 33.93
N LEU A 413 -19.38 -7.80 34.84
CA LEU A 413 -19.72 -6.38 34.97
C LEU A 413 -18.49 -5.55 35.35
N ASP A 414 -17.77 -5.97 36.43
CA ASP A 414 -16.55 -5.29 36.87
C ASP A 414 -15.52 -5.19 35.74
N LEU A 415 -15.35 -6.27 34.99
CA LEU A 415 -14.42 -6.29 33.84
C LEU A 415 -14.88 -5.37 32.72
N ALA A 416 -16.15 -5.38 32.33
CA ALA A 416 -16.70 -4.57 31.25
C ALA A 416 -16.62 -3.07 31.57
N GLU A 417 -17.02 -2.67 32.75
CA GLU A 417 -16.96 -1.28 33.23
C GLU A 417 -15.50 -0.77 33.27
N GLY A 418 -14.59 -1.57 33.83
CA GLY A 418 -13.16 -1.23 33.85
C GLY A 418 -12.57 -1.08 32.42
N LEU A 419 -13.00 -1.90 31.48
CA LEU A 419 -12.56 -1.76 30.08
C LEU A 419 -13.10 -0.49 29.42
N VAL A 420 -14.35 -0.11 29.70
CA VAL A 420 -14.91 1.17 29.19
C VAL A 420 -14.07 2.36 29.69
N GLU A 421 -13.69 2.37 30.95
CA GLU A 421 -12.87 3.45 31.49
C GLU A 421 -11.46 3.48 30.89
N GLU A 422 -10.79 2.33 30.86
CA GLU A 422 -9.38 2.22 30.43
C GLU A 422 -9.17 2.32 28.92
N THR A 423 -10.18 2.06 28.10
CA THR A 423 -10.08 2.18 26.64
C THR A 423 -10.73 3.44 26.07
N ASN A 424 -11.21 4.33 26.94
CA ASN A 424 -11.82 5.59 26.52
C ASN A 424 -10.83 6.45 25.68
N GLY A 425 -11.33 7.00 24.58
CA GLY A 425 -10.52 7.83 23.67
C GLY A 425 -9.62 7.06 22.71
N THR A 426 -9.68 5.72 22.67
CA THR A 426 -8.98 4.93 21.63
C THR A 426 -9.62 5.14 20.25
N GLU A 427 -8.79 5.16 19.21
CA GLU A 427 -9.26 5.13 17.82
C GLU A 427 -9.65 3.72 17.37
N ASN A 428 -9.24 2.69 18.10
CA ASN A 428 -9.55 1.30 17.78
C ASN A 428 -11.00 0.96 18.13
N GLU A 429 -11.60 0.04 17.39
CA GLU A 429 -12.87 -0.58 17.75
C GLU A 429 -12.60 -1.70 18.76
N VAL A 430 -13.24 -1.64 19.93
CA VAL A 430 -13.09 -2.63 20.98
C VAL A 430 -14.40 -3.37 21.14
N VAL A 431 -14.37 -4.72 21.05
CA VAL A 431 -15.57 -5.57 21.19
C VAL A 431 -15.26 -6.70 22.15
N ILE A 432 -16.13 -6.93 23.12
CA ILE A 432 -16.01 -8.03 24.08
C ILE A 432 -17.10 -9.09 23.83
N PHE A 433 -16.75 -10.35 24.11
CA PHE A 433 -17.65 -11.49 23.94
C PHE A 433 -17.81 -12.23 25.27
N PRO A 434 -18.73 -11.78 26.15
CA PRO A 434 -19.05 -12.44 27.41
C PRO A 434 -19.70 -13.81 27.20
N SER A 435 -19.76 -14.64 28.24
CA SER A 435 -20.62 -15.83 28.22
C SER A 435 -22.08 -15.44 28.12
N PHE A 436 -22.94 -16.30 27.57
CA PHE A 436 -24.38 -16.02 27.44
C PHE A 436 -25.06 -15.69 28.79
N THR A 437 -24.57 -16.27 29.89
CA THR A 437 -25.11 -16.02 31.25
C THR A 437 -24.87 -14.62 31.78
N ALA A 438 -23.89 -13.88 31.21
CA ALA A 438 -23.55 -12.53 31.62
C ALA A 438 -23.86 -11.49 30.52
N LEU A 439 -24.19 -11.93 29.31
CA LEU A 439 -24.25 -11.09 28.11
C LEU A 439 -25.26 -9.95 28.25
N GLU A 440 -26.48 -10.22 28.71
CA GLU A 440 -27.55 -9.22 28.90
C GLU A 440 -27.14 -8.17 29.92
N SER A 441 -26.65 -8.61 31.09
CA SER A 441 -26.23 -7.69 32.14
C SER A 441 -25.05 -6.79 31.74
N VAL A 442 -24.09 -7.36 31.00
CA VAL A 442 -22.97 -6.59 30.42
C VAL A 442 -23.48 -5.60 29.39
N ALA A 443 -24.39 -6.02 28.51
CA ALA A 443 -24.98 -5.14 27.50
C ALA A 443 -25.66 -3.92 28.15
N GLU A 444 -26.50 -4.13 29.18
CA GLU A 444 -27.16 -3.05 29.91
C GLU A 444 -26.15 -2.08 30.56
N ALA A 445 -25.04 -2.58 31.10
CA ALA A 445 -24.03 -1.78 31.78
C ALA A 445 -23.21 -0.89 30.86
N ILE A 446 -22.96 -1.34 29.62
CA ILE A 446 -22.06 -0.64 28.68
C ILE A 446 -22.78 -0.12 27.42
N ASP A 447 -24.10 -0.17 27.35
CA ASP A 447 -24.86 0.36 26.22
C ASP A 447 -24.53 1.83 25.96
N GLY A 448 -24.31 2.17 24.68
CA GLY A 448 -23.92 3.52 24.26
C GLY A 448 -22.49 3.95 24.66
N LYS A 449 -21.67 3.05 25.21
CA LYS A 449 -20.26 3.32 25.53
C LYS A 449 -19.33 2.99 24.35
N ALA A 450 -18.04 3.28 24.53
CA ALA A 450 -17.03 3.08 23.49
C ALA A 450 -16.67 1.59 23.25
N VAL A 451 -17.04 0.68 24.16
CA VAL A 451 -16.80 -0.76 24.04
C VAL A 451 -18.08 -1.44 23.54
N GLY A 452 -17.98 -2.09 22.38
CA GLY A 452 -19.04 -2.92 21.83
C GLY A 452 -19.08 -4.32 22.45
N TYR A 453 -20.16 -5.05 22.23
CA TYR A 453 -20.33 -6.41 22.73
C TYR A 453 -20.94 -7.32 21.69
N GLY A 454 -20.72 -8.63 21.84
CA GLY A 454 -21.21 -9.66 20.96
C GLY A 454 -21.31 -11.02 21.62
N ALA A 455 -21.89 -11.99 20.91
CA ALA A 455 -22.07 -13.34 21.39
C ALA A 455 -20.93 -14.28 20.94
N GLN A 456 -20.61 -15.28 21.75
CA GLN A 456 -19.56 -16.26 21.47
C GLN A 456 -19.98 -17.34 20.43
N ASP A 457 -21.28 -17.48 20.16
CA ASP A 457 -21.89 -18.44 19.22
C ASP A 457 -23.35 -18.09 18.97
N LEU A 458 -24.00 -18.77 18.00
CA LEU A 458 -25.44 -18.75 17.78
C LEU A 458 -25.95 -20.09 17.20
N CYS A 459 -27.25 -20.35 17.37
CA CYS A 459 -27.96 -21.41 16.63
C CYS A 459 -28.22 -20.94 15.20
N TRP A 460 -28.21 -21.87 14.23
CA TRP A 460 -28.58 -21.59 12.83
C TRP A 460 -30.08 -21.46 12.58
N GLU A 461 -30.91 -21.81 13.55
CA GLU A 461 -32.37 -21.64 13.53
C GLU A 461 -32.78 -20.45 14.41
N ASP A 462 -33.79 -19.71 14.00
CA ASP A 462 -34.26 -18.52 14.71
C ASP A 462 -35.18 -18.86 15.89
N ALA A 463 -35.82 -20.01 15.87
CA ALA A 463 -36.67 -20.52 16.95
C ALA A 463 -36.90 -22.03 16.78
N GLY A 464 -37.35 -22.72 17.83
CA GLY A 464 -37.76 -24.12 17.76
C GLY A 464 -37.26 -24.98 18.90
N ALA A 465 -37.27 -26.30 18.68
CA ALA A 465 -36.91 -27.32 19.69
C ALA A 465 -35.39 -27.54 19.72
N TYR A 466 -34.64 -26.53 20.13
CA TYR A 466 -33.18 -26.51 20.25
C TYR A 466 -32.78 -26.21 21.70
N THR A 467 -33.13 -27.10 22.61
CA THR A 467 -32.94 -26.93 24.06
C THR A 467 -31.48 -26.54 24.39
N GLY A 468 -31.31 -25.40 25.03
CA GLY A 468 -30.01 -24.88 25.45
C GLY A 468 -29.26 -24.06 24.39
N ALA A 469 -29.74 -23.99 23.15
CA ALA A 469 -29.20 -23.12 22.13
C ALA A 469 -29.75 -21.67 22.25
N VAL A 470 -29.01 -20.72 21.75
CA VAL A 470 -29.40 -19.31 21.69
C VAL A 470 -29.48 -18.91 20.21
N SER A 471 -30.60 -18.32 19.79
CA SER A 471 -30.81 -17.92 18.40
C SER A 471 -30.21 -16.55 18.09
N GLY A 472 -29.98 -16.28 16.78
CA GLY A 472 -29.55 -14.96 16.33
C GLY A 472 -30.52 -13.85 16.71
N SER A 473 -31.83 -14.12 16.69
CA SER A 473 -32.87 -13.15 17.11
C SER A 473 -32.79 -12.78 18.59
N GLN A 474 -32.52 -13.75 19.47
CA GLN A 474 -32.31 -13.48 20.90
C GLN A 474 -31.05 -12.66 21.16
N ILE A 475 -29.98 -12.91 20.41
CA ILE A 475 -28.72 -12.16 20.50
C ILE A 475 -28.90 -10.71 20.01
N ALA A 476 -29.61 -10.54 18.91
CA ALA A 476 -29.90 -9.21 18.36
C ALA A 476 -30.84 -8.40 19.27
N ASP A 477 -31.79 -9.04 19.96
CA ASP A 477 -32.70 -8.40 20.92
C ASP A 477 -31.97 -7.80 22.11
N ILE A 478 -30.85 -8.40 22.54
CA ILE A 478 -29.95 -7.88 23.58
C ILE A 478 -29.14 -6.65 23.07
N GLY A 479 -29.14 -6.37 21.76
CA GLY A 479 -28.37 -5.28 21.16
C GLY A 479 -26.95 -5.67 20.73
N CYS A 480 -26.62 -6.96 20.69
CA CYS A 480 -25.31 -7.39 20.16
C CYS A 480 -25.13 -7.01 18.69
N GLU A 481 -23.97 -6.50 18.35
CA GLU A 481 -23.61 -6.25 16.95
C GLU A 481 -22.85 -7.41 16.32
N TYR A 482 -22.05 -8.14 17.09
CA TYR A 482 -21.14 -9.18 16.62
C TYR A 482 -21.52 -10.57 17.14
N VAL A 483 -21.11 -11.58 16.37
CA VAL A 483 -21.17 -12.97 16.83
C VAL A 483 -19.96 -13.74 16.29
N ILE A 484 -19.26 -14.47 17.17
CA ILE A 484 -18.21 -15.40 16.78
C ILE A 484 -18.85 -16.65 16.14
N VAL A 485 -18.32 -17.08 15.01
CA VAL A 485 -18.80 -18.28 14.32
C VAL A 485 -17.62 -19.17 13.93
N GLY A 486 -17.73 -20.46 14.21
CA GLY A 486 -16.75 -21.46 13.83
C GLY A 486 -15.41 -21.37 14.60
N HIS A 487 -15.43 -20.84 15.82
CA HIS A 487 -14.26 -20.83 16.71
C HIS A 487 -13.63 -22.22 16.82
N SER A 488 -12.31 -22.29 16.87
CA SER A 488 -11.56 -23.54 16.90
C SER A 488 -12.03 -24.53 17.98
N GLU A 489 -12.38 -24.06 19.19
CA GLU A 489 -12.92 -24.90 20.26
C GLU A 489 -14.27 -25.52 19.88
N ARG A 490 -15.13 -24.82 19.14
CA ARG A 490 -16.42 -25.35 18.71
C ARG A 490 -16.25 -26.38 17.60
N ARG A 491 -15.30 -26.19 16.71
CA ARG A 491 -14.95 -27.17 15.67
C ARG A 491 -14.39 -28.45 16.28
N THR A 492 -13.48 -28.34 17.23
CA THR A 492 -12.76 -29.49 17.82
C THR A 492 -13.53 -30.19 18.92
N LEU A 493 -14.22 -29.47 19.82
CA LEU A 493 -14.89 -30.03 21.00
C LEU A 493 -16.38 -30.33 20.75
N PHE A 494 -17.03 -29.53 19.90
CA PHE A 494 -18.47 -29.63 19.65
C PHE A 494 -18.80 -30.14 18.23
N GLY A 495 -17.78 -30.46 17.42
CA GLY A 495 -17.95 -31.08 16.10
C GLY A 495 -18.57 -30.17 15.03
N GLU A 496 -18.40 -28.85 15.16
CA GLU A 496 -18.90 -27.93 14.13
C GLU A 496 -18.15 -28.08 12.81
N THR A 497 -18.87 -28.44 11.76
CA THR A 497 -18.34 -28.57 10.40
C THR A 497 -18.45 -27.26 9.64
N ASP A 498 -17.79 -27.16 8.47
CA ASP A 498 -17.88 -25.96 7.62
C ASP A 498 -19.32 -25.71 7.13
N GLU A 499 -20.14 -26.77 6.96
CA GLU A 499 -21.57 -26.69 6.61
C GLU A 499 -22.41 -26.10 7.75
N ILE A 500 -22.09 -26.44 9.02
CA ILE A 500 -22.72 -25.83 10.19
C ILE A 500 -22.35 -24.37 10.29
N VAL A 501 -21.07 -24.05 10.06
CA VAL A 501 -20.56 -22.68 10.04
C VAL A 501 -21.29 -21.84 8.99
N ALA A 502 -21.45 -22.35 7.77
CA ALA A 502 -22.20 -21.64 6.72
C ALA A 502 -23.64 -21.32 7.14
N LYS A 503 -24.34 -22.28 7.77
CA LYS A 503 -25.69 -22.04 8.30
C LYS A 503 -25.74 -20.98 9.39
N LYS A 504 -24.74 -20.96 10.28
CA LYS A 504 -24.61 -19.96 11.36
C LYS A 504 -24.29 -18.57 10.79
N ILE A 505 -23.43 -18.47 9.79
CA ILE A 505 -23.15 -17.21 9.07
C ILE A 505 -24.44 -16.67 8.43
N ALA A 506 -25.21 -17.53 7.76
CA ALA A 506 -26.50 -17.13 7.18
C ALA A 506 -27.50 -16.66 8.25
N ALA A 507 -27.53 -17.32 9.41
CA ALA A 507 -28.38 -16.92 10.54
C ALA A 507 -27.94 -15.59 11.15
N ALA A 508 -26.64 -15.34 11.26
CA ALA A 508 -26.11 -14.06 11.74
C ALA A 508 -26.58 -12.90 10.84
N TYR A 509 -26.39 -13.00 9.53
CA TYR A 509 -26.84 -11.97 8.58
C TYR A 509 -28.36 -11.78 8.58
N ARG A 510 -29.12 -12.86 8.65
CA ARG A 510 -30.59 -12.82 8.69
C ARG A 510 -31.12 -12.04 9.90
N ASN A 511 -30.35 -12.02 10.99
CA ASN A 511 -30.68 -11.30 12.22
C ASN A 511 -29.90 -9.98 12.40
N GLY A 512 -29.26 -9.46 11.34
CA GLY A 512 -28.56 -8.17 11.38
C GLY A 512 -27.24 -8.17 12.16
N LEU A 513 -26.72 -9.35 12.50
CA LEU A 513 -25.46 -9.49 13.22
C LEU A 513 -24.27 -9.48 12.28
N LYS A 514 -23.13 -8.94 12.73
CA LYS A 514 -21.83 -8.96 12.04
C LYS A 514 -21.06 -10.24 12.42
N PRO A 515 -20.92 -11.23 11.52
CA PRO A 515 -20.19 -12.43 11.87
C PRO A 515 -18.69 -12.20 11.95
N LEU A 516 -18.06 -12.78 12.99
CA LEU A 516 -16.61 -12.93 13.13
C LEU A 516 -16.30 -14.42 12.89
N LEU A 517 -15.94 -14.74 11.64
CA LEU A 517 -15.65 -16.11 11.21
C LEU A 517 -14.24 -16.52 11.63
N CYS A 518 -14.12 -17.60 12.39
CA CYS A 518 -12.82 -18.18 12.75
C CYS A 518 -12.43 -19.30 11.76
N VAL A 519 -11.19 -19.19 11.25
CA VAL A 519 -10.57 -20.19 10.37
C VAL A 519 -9.16 -20.48 10.87
N GLY A 520 -8.68 -21.71 10.65
CA GLY A 520 -7.34 -22.09 11.07
C GLY A 520 -7.05 -23.57 10.80
N GLU A 521 -5.76 -23.89 10.74
CA GLU A 521 -5.24 -25.23 10.55
C GLU A 521 -4.76 -25.84 11.86
N THR A 522 -4.82 -27.17 11.93
CA THR A 522 -4.25 -27.99 13.01
C THR A 522 -2.72 -28.13 12.86
N ALA A 523 -2.05 -28.63 13.90
CA ALA A 523 -0.62 -28.94 13.83
C ALA A 523 -0.31 -29.97 12.75
N ALA A 524 -1.14 -31.01 12.61
CA ALA A 524 -0.96 -32.04 11.59
C ALA A 524 -1.09 -31.46 10.16
N GLU A 525 -2.12 -30.64 9.89
CA GLU A 525 -2.32 -29.99 8.60
C GLU A 525 -1.16 -29.05 8.24
N ARG A 526 -0.57 -28.38 9.23
CA ARG A 526 0.62 -27.54 9.04
C ARG A 526 1.86 -28.38 8.72
N GLU A 527 2.09 -29.46 9.44
CA GLU A 527 3.21 -30.39 9.20
C GLU A 527 3.11 -31.06 7.82
N GLU A 528 1.91 -31.37 7.37
CA GLU A 528 1.62 -31.88 6.02
C GLU A 528 1.74 -30.83 4.92
N GLY A 529 1.91 -29.55 5.27
CA GLY A 529 2.03 -28.43 4.31
C GLY A 529 0.73 -28.05 3.61
N ILE A 530 -0.43 -28.40 4.17
CA ILE A 530 -1.75 -28.15 3.58
C ILE A 530 -2.51 -26.95 4.18
N THR A 531 -1.80 -26.06 4.91
CA THR A 531 -2.38 -24.85 5.50
C THR A 531 -3.21 -24.07 4.47
N GLU A 532 -2.66 -23.76 3.30
CA GLU A 532 -3.36 -23.01 2.24
C GLU A 532 -4.67 -23.71 1.83
N THR A 533 -4.59 -24.99 1.51
CA THR A 533 -5.77 -25.78 1.10
C THR A 533 -6.85 -25.78 2.18
N ARG A 534 -6.46 -25.88 3.46
CA ARG A 534 -7.37 -25.90 4.60
C ARG A 534 -8.07 -24.55 4.78
N ILE A 535 -7.31 -23.46 4.80
CA ILE A 535 -7.86 -22.09 4.97
C ILE A 535 -8.80 -21.74 3.82
N VAL A 536 -8.39 -21.99 2.59
CA VAL A 536 -9.23 -21.75 1.40
C VAL A 536 -10.55 -22.54 1.49
N ALA A 537 -10.48 -23.84 1.82
CA ALA A 537 -11.67 -24.67 1.94
C ALA A 537 -12.63 -24.20 3.04
N GLN A 538 -12.12 -23.75 4.21
CA GLN A 538 -12.94 -23.20 5.28
C GLN A 538 -13.64 -21.90 4.87
N LEU A 539 -12.97 -21.03 4.13
CA LEU A 539 -13.55 -19.79 3.63
C LEU A 539 -14.60 -20.07 2.55
N GLU A 540 -14.28 -20.86 1.53
CA GLU A 540 -15.21 -21.17 0.43
C GLU A 540 -16.50 -21.84 0.92
N LYS A 541 -16.38 -22.81 1.83
CA LYS A 541 -17.54 -23.52 2.38
C LYS A 541 -18.30 -22.68 3.41
N GLY A 542 -17.58 -22.05 4.36
CA GLY A 542 -18.20 -21.26 5.41
C GLY A 542 -18.92 -20.01 4.91
N LEU A 543 -18.49 -19.46 3.78
CA LEU A 543 -19.07 -18.27 3.14
C LEU A 543 -19.98 -18.62 1.95
N GLN A 544 -20.35 -19.89 1.78
CA GLN A 544 -21.26 -20.30 0.72
C GLN A 544 -22.62 -19.61 0.84
N GLY A 545 -23.03 -18.90 -0.21
CA GLY A 545 -24.30 -18.18 -0.25
C GLY A 545 -24.25 -16.75 0.32
N VAL A 546 -23.11 -16.29 0.81
CA VAL A 546 -22.91 -14.90 1.24
C VAL A 546 -22.81 -14.00 0.00
N ASP A 547 -23.59 -12.94 -0.04
CA ASP A 547 -23.52 -11.94 -1.10
C ASP A 547 -22.51 -10.81 -0.77
N LYS A 548 -22.31 -9.88 -1.73
CA LYS A 548 -21.33 -8.80 -1.60
C LYS A 548 -21.67 -7.79 -0.51
N GLU A 549 -22.95 -7.52 -0.29
CA GLU A 549 -23.42 -6.58 0.73
C GLU A 549 -23.17 -7.16 2.12
N GLN A 550 -23.56 -8.42 2.32
CA GLN A 550 -23.29 -9.19 3.53
C GLN A 550 -21.78 -9.28 3.82
N ALA A 551 -20.97 -9.59 2.80
CA ALA A 551 -19.53 -9.70 2.95
C ALA A 551 -18.85 -8.38 3.41
N SER A 552 -19.43 -7.23 3.13
CA SER A 552 -18.88 -5.92 3.51
C SER A 552 -18.74 -5.71 5.03
N VAL A 553 -19.53 -6.41 5.83
CA VAL A 553 -19.52 -6.34 7.30
C VAL A 553 -18.89 -7.57 7.96
N LEU A 554 -18.37 -8.50 7.16
CA LEU A 554 -17.66 -9.69 7.64
C LEU A 554 -16.36 -9.33 8.33
N THR A 555 -16.04 -10.06 9.40
CA THR A 555 -14.70 -10.13 9.96
C THR A 555 -14.22 -11.57 9.97
N VAL A 556 -12.95 -11.82 9.62
CA VAL A 556 -12.34 -13.15 9.66
C VAL A 556 -11.20 -13.16 10.68
N ALA A 557 -11.15 -14.15 11.56
CA ALA A 557 -10.04 -14.34 12.49
C ALA A 557 -9.25 -15.60 12.11
N TYR A 558 -7.94 -15.44 11.95
CA TYR A 558 -7.02 -16.57 11.77
C TYR A 558 -6.62 -17.14 13.12
N GLU A 559 -6.96 -18.38 13.38
CA GLU A 559 -6.62 -19.12 14.58
C GLU A 559 -5.61 -20.25 14.26
N PRO A 560 -4.28 -20.04 14.45
CA PRO A 560 -3.31 -21.13 14.33
C PRO A 560 -3.50 -22.13 15.48
N LEU A 561 -4.26 -23.22 15.26
CA LEU A 561 -4.61 -24.18 16.34
C LEU A 561 -3.36 -24.80 16.99
N TRP A 562 -2.28 -24.92 16.22
CA TRP A 562 -0.99 -25.42 16.70
C TRP A 562 -0.28 -24.46 17.68
N ALA A 563 -0.69 -23.19 17.74
CA ALA A 563 -0.12 -22.17 18.63
C ALA A 563 -1.09 -21.73 19.76
N ILE A 564 -2.35 -22.21 19.79
CA ILE A 564 -3.32 -21.83 20.80
C ILE A 564 -3.26 -22.79 21.98
N GLY A 565 -2.83 -22.29 23.17
CA GLY A 565 -2.80 -23.09 24.40
C GLY A 565 -1.72 -24.19 24.45
N THR A 566 -0.85 -24.26 23.45
CA THR A 566 0.19 -25.30 23.35
C THR A 566 1.56 -24.90 23.91
N GLY A 567 1.75 -23.61 24.21
CA GLY A 567 3.04 -23.02 24.54
C GLY A 567 3.88 -22.62 23.33
N ASN A 568 3.49 -23.02 22.12
CA ASN A 568 4.08 -22.52 20.88
C ASN A 568 3.49 -21.16 20.53
N THR A 569 4.28 -20.31 19.90
CA THR A 569 3.83 -18.99 19.38
C THR A 569 4.09 -18.92 17.89
N ALA A 570 3.08 -18.53 17.12
CA ALA A 570 3.29 -18.16 15.74
C ALA A 570 4.13 -16.89 15.68
N THR A 571 5.08 -16.83 14.75
CA THR A 571 5.79 -15.59 14.47
C THR A 571 4.87 -14.60 13.78
N VAL A 572 5.20 -13.31 13.84
CA VAL A 572 4.47 -12.26 13.08
C VAL A 572 4.44 -12.61 11.59
N LYS A 573 5.53 -13.13 11.06
CA LYS A 573 5.62 -13.55 9.65
C LYS A 573 4.68 -14.72 9.33
N ASP A 574 4.58 -15.72 10.20
CA ASP A 574 3.62 -16.84 10.02
C ASP A 574 2.18 -16.32 9.97
N ALA A 575 1.82 -15.44 10.92
CA ALA A 575 0.49 -14.82 10.98
C ALA A 575 0.20 -13.99 9.72
N GLN A 576 1.15 -13.16 9.31
CA GLN A 576 1.02 -12.29 8.14
C GLN A 576 0.80 -13.09 6.85
N ILE A 577 1.58 -14.15 6.62
CA ILE A 577 1.44 -15.01 5.43
C ILE A 577 0.01 -15.55 5.31
N VAL A 578 -0.54 -16.09 6.40
CA VAL A 578 -1.89 -16.68 6.36
C VAL A 578 -2.98 -15.59 6.31
N CYS A 579 -2.82 -14.47 7.00
CA CYS A 579 -3.77 -13.36 6.89
C CYS A 579 -3.81 -12.76 5.47
N LEU A 580 -2.67 -12.66 4.78
CA LEU A 580 -2.62 -12.27 3.37
C LEU A 580 -3.26 -13.32 2.45
N LEU A 581 -3.08 -14.61 2.72
CA LEU A 581 -3.78 -15.69 2.00
C LEU A 581 -5.31 -15.57 2.17
N ILE A 582 -5.79 -15.29 3.38
CA ILE A 582 -7.21 -15.03 3.66
C ILE A 582 -7.71 -13.85 2.82
N ARG A 583 -6.99 -12.72 2.81
CA ARG A 583 -7.35 -11.55 1.99
C ARG A 583 -7.45 -11.87 0.51
N ASN A 584 -6.44 -12.54 -0.05
CA ASN A 584 -6.41 -12.93 -1.44
C ASN A 584 -7.57 -13.88 -1.80
N THR A 585 -7.97 -14.75 -0.87
CA THR A 585 -9.11 -15.65 -1.04
C THR A 585 -10.43 -14.88 -1.02
N LEU A 586 -10.60 -13.94 -0.08
CA LEU A 586 -11.77 -13.08 -0.01
C LEU A 586 -11.92 -12.18 -1.25
N GLU A 587 -10.79 -11.70 -1.80
CA GLU A 587 -10.78 -10.95 -3.05
C GLU A 587 -11.25 -11.79 -4.24
N LYS A 588 -10.82 -13.06 -4.32
CA LYS A 588 -11.32 -14.01 -5.34
C LYS A 588 -12.82 -14.28 -5.19
N LEU A 589 -13.33 -14.38 -3.97
CA LEU A 589 -14.73 -14.69 -3.68
C LEU A 589 -15.66 -13.49 -3.94
N PHE A 590 -15.28 -12.29 -3.52
CA PHE A 590 -16.17 -11.12 -3.48
C PHE A 590 -15.74 -9.95 -4.38
N GLY A 591 -14.53 -10.00 -4.92
CA GLY A 591 -13.91 -8.92 -5.68
C GLY A 591 -13.20 -7.90 -4.79
N GLU A 592 -12.22 -7.17 -5.35
CA GLU A 592 -11.35 -6.21 -4.66
C GLU A 592 -12.15 -5.16 -3.86
N ALA A 593 -13.18 -4.56 -4.51
CA ALA A 593 -13.98 -3.49 -3.92
C ALA A 593 -14.66 -3.88 -2.59
N VAL A 594 -15.08 -5.13 -2.45
CA VAL A 594 -15.71 -5.64 -1.21
C VAL A 594 -14.66 -6.15 -0.24
N ALA A 595 -13.71 -6.96 -0.73
CA ALA A 595 -12.70 -7.58 0.12
C ALA A 595 -11.83 -6.56 0.88
N ARG A 596 -11.60 -5.38 0.31
CA ARG A 596 -10.84 -4.31 0.97
C ARG A 596 -11.51 -3.77 2.26
N HIS A 597 -12.81 -3.96 2.45
CA HIS A 597 -13.54 -3.59 3.67
C HIS A 597 -13.56 -4.69 4.73
N ILE A 598 -13.32 -5.95 4.36
CA ILE A 598 -13.35 -7.08 5.28
C ILE A 598 -12.11 -7.04 6.19
N ARG A 599 -12.33 -7.08 7.49
CA ARG A 599 -11.24 -7.13 8.47
C ARG A 599 -10.72 -8.55 8.63
N VAL A 600 -9.40 -8.68 8.75
CA VAL A 600 -8.72 -9.94 9.05
C VAL A 600 -7.96 -9.77 10.36
N LEU A 601 -8.32 -10.57 11.37
CA LEU A 601 -7.71 -10.53 12.69
C LEU A 601 -6.75 -11.70 12.89
N TYR A 602 -5.76 -11.50 13.75
CA TYR A 602 -4.95 -12.59 14.26
C TYR A 602 -5.55 -13.10 15.59
N GLY A 603 -5.90 -14.39 15.65
CA GLY A 603 -6.55 -15.06 16.79
C GLY A 603 -5.66 -16.08 17.52
N GLY A 604 -4.35 -15.97 17.40
CA GLY A 604 -3.39 -16.83 18.13
C GLY A 604 -3.06 -16.30 19.51
N SER A 605 -1.89 -16.65 20.03
CA SER A 605 -1.43 -16.23 21.37
C SER A 605 -1.02 -14.76 21.36
N VAL A 606 -1.91 -13.87 21.80
CA VAL A 606 -1.69 -12.43 21.93
C VAL A 606 -1.63 -12.04 23.41
N LYS A 607 -0.60 -11.26 23.77
CA LYS A 607 -0.36 -10.72 25.10
C LYS A 607 0.04 -9.24 24.99
N GLU A 608 0.07 -8.54 26.12
CA GLU A 608 0.43 -7.12 26.21
C GLU A 608 1.85 -6.79 25.69
N ASP A 609 2.77 -7.75 25.72
CA ASP A 609 4.17 -7.59 25.30
C ASP A 609 4.42 -7.89 23.81
N ASN A 610 3.48 -8.55 23.12
CA ASN A 610 3.64 -8.91 21.71
C ASN A 610 2.55 -8.34 20.79
N ALA A 611 1.45 -7.81 21.31
CA ALA A 611 0.29 -7.39 20.51
C ALA A 611 0.65 -6.36 19.44
N GLY A 612 1.42 -5.33 19.77
CA GLY A 612 1.84 -4.29 18.81
C GLY A 612 2.67 -4.80 17.64
N GLN A 613 3.30 -5.98 17.76
CA GLN A 613 4.04 -6.58 16.66
C GLN A 613 3.12 -7.10 15.54
N PHE A 614 1.86 -7.40 15.86
CA PHE A 614 0.85 -7.83 14.89
C PHE A 614 0.16 -6.67 14.17
N LYS A 615 0.44 -5.42 14.53
CA LYS A 615 0.06 -4.25 13.75
C LYS A 615 0.92 -4.18 12.49
N THR A 616 0.60 -5.00 11.51
CA THR A 616 1.34 -5.16 10.26
C THR A 616 0.37 -5.35 9.09
N GLU A 617 0.87 -5.16 7.88
CA GLU A 617 0.06 -5.32 6.66
C GLU A 617 -0.67 -6.67 6.65
N GLY A 618 -1.94 -6.64 6.26
CA GLY A 618 -2.80 -7.81 6.19
C GLY A 618 -3.52 -8.15 7.49
N ILE A 619 -3.16 -7.54 8.64
CA ILE A 619 -3.77 -7.79 9.95
C ILE A 619 -4.44 -6.50 10.46
N ASP A 620 -5.75 -6.54 10.64
CA ASP A 620 -6.58 -5.39 11.05
C ASP A 620 -6.96 -5.42 12.52
N GLY A 621 -6.28 -6.22 13.33
CA GLY A 621 -6.52 -6.33 14.75
C GLY A 621 -6.35 -7.75 15.27
N VAL A 622 -6.87 -8.01 16.46
CA VAL A 622 -6.65 -9.30 17.16
C VAL A 622 -7.93 -9.83 17.82
N LEU A 623 -8.05 -11.16 17.85
CA LEU A 623 -9.02 -11.88 18.67
C LEU A 623 -8.29 -12.48 19.87
N VAL A 624 -8.49 -11.88 21.05
CA VAL A 624 -7.73 -12.14 22.27
C VAL A 624 -8.52 -13.06 23.21
N GLY A 625 -7.92 -14.15 23.65
CA GLY A 625 -8.50 -15.04 24.66
C GLY A 625 -8.11 -14.62 26.09
N GLY A 626 -7.29 -15.39 26.79
CA GLY A 626 -6.98 -15.22 28.20
C GLY A 626 -6.52 -13.84 28.65
N ALA A 627 -5.76 -13.12 27.82
CA ALA A 627 -5.31 -11.75 28.14
C ALA A 627 -6.47 -10.72 28.15
N SER A 628 -7.64 -11.05 27.57
CA SER A 628 -8.84 -10.19 27.64
C SER A 628 -9.62 -10.30 28.95
N LEU A 629 -9.24 -11.21 29.85
CA LEU A 629 -9.88 -11.43 31.13
C LEU A 629 -9.38 -10.50 32.26
N GLN A 630 -8.47 -9.59 31.95
CA GLN A 630 -7.90 -8.62 32.89
C GLN A 630 -7.93 -7.23 32.24
N VAL A 631 -8.51 -6.25 32.95
CA VAL A 631 -8.65 -4.88 32.44
C VAL A 631 -7.32 -4.31 31.97
N GLU A 632 -6.30 -4.32 32.83
CA GLU A 632 -4.99 -3.73 32.54
C GLU A 632 -4.30 -4.37 31.32
N SER A 633 -4.34 -5.72 31.23
CA SER A 633 -3.71 -6.46 30.13
C SER A 633 -4.40 -6.17 28.80
N PHE A 634 -5.73 -6.22 28.78
CA PHE A 634 -6.48 -5.97 27.55
C PHE A 634 -6.40 -4.51 27.09
N ALA A 635 -6.47 -3.55 28.03
CA ALA A 635 -6.30 -2.13 27.73
C ALA A 635 -4.92 -1.81 27.15
N LYS A 636 -3.84 -2.46 27.61
CA LYS A 636 -2.50 -2.34 27.01
C LYS A 636 -2.48 -2.88 25.58
N ILE A 637 -3.15 -4.01 25.33
CA ILE A 637 -3.30 -4.56 23.96
C ILE A 637 -4.04 -3.56 23.08
N VAL A 638 -5.15 -2.98 23.54
CA VAL A 638 -5.91 -1.95 22.80
C VAL A 638 -5.02 -0.76 22.44
N ARG A 639 -4.20 -0.27 23.36
CA ARG A 639 -3.31 0.89 23.14
C ARG A 639 -2.12 0.57 22.24
N SER A 640 -1.76 -0.70 22.04
CA SER A 640 -0.63 -1.12 21.20
C SER A 640 -0.97 -1.17 19.70
N PHE A 641 -2.25 -1.14 19.38
CA PHE A 641 -2.79 -1.01 18.03
C PHE A 641 -3.21 0.43 17.73
#